data_cf7df03179f9ebdabb29c01d4a8e66a5
#
_entry.id   cf7df03179f9ebdabb29c01d4a8e66a5
#
_cell.length_a   1.000
_cell.length_b   1.000
_cell.length_c   1.000
_cell.angle_alpha   90.00
_cell.angle_beta   90.00
_cell.angle_gamma   90.00
#
_symmetry.space_group_name_H-M   'P 1'
#
loop_
_entity.id
_entity.type
_entity.pdbx_description
1 polymer ?
#
loop_
_entity_poly.entity_id
_entity_poly.type
_entity_poly.pdbx_seq_one_letter_code
_entity_poly.pdbx_strand_id
1 'polypeptide(L)'
;RRASKIRTTLTAQDPKLVERVLHPHAIAAIDRIVQAGVRTVILDECHHLLDHWALVIGLLLARIRASGREPIVIGLTATLPSVDDGRAFDTYSGLFGDVDFEVPTPAVVREGNLAPYRDLVWFTEPADDEITFLTSHDRQLRRFLKAVFAGGEGLDFLLESIGFIGIDGEQPTGIDAQLEADYAFTESAAQILIHTHGDHPAALTLPRLIGNRRPSIDSAIRVCARFALEKILPDASRADEWHAMRRTLKDFGYYLTDRGIRAGRNPVNTVMAQSHAKNDAAVDIVHHELASADGQHVRAVIVCDFATEGNRRGRSTGPVASAVECFARVCADATTAGLHPILLTSQHLHVASADAQWIIPALEELSGLRLAVDSGDENEPEQADHLVTRVKVESSSPSAAVLVRAVSALMEQGTVRLLVGTRGLLGEGWDCPAVNTLIDLTAVATSAATQQLRGRTLRLDPQWPGKVAHNWGVICVMPPRISLDSDAEISRMNRRHEQLWGLDVTLPTGHAPQASDYLQVSDRPHPGNQPQPANTLLSGQFPQIVTGVDHSLTLTGQARLRALLEGDRRATINQLNEQTLQLIASRAATYEQWGIGQPYSGDTSHDTAVSAGKNPTFYSPPTLWTAVALLSGLCALLAGIIWPMLVMWGTHPVRILIALAFMVVLLGIAGAWRLPVEIWRMLRGRSHPARVYAGATVAVSRGLVASERGQRLVSLDEFQVRPYGAVTVGTQAMPAGYVVSLPDVPDASARTIIDAVSEVFAPIETPRFLLRVTFQGDSQRPSTLLLRMVSWIAQRISPSALYVQVPREVGRRKAGAKEFARAWAELIGPCQLVEVSGAEAMRPLAQARLASRNNQSHSRVRTVWA
;
A
#
# COMPACT_ATOMS: atom_id res chain seq x y z
N ARG A 1 -17.07 -27.28 19.40
CA ARG A 1 -16.84 -27.22 20.87
C ARG A 1 -15.43 -27.68 21.25
N ARG A 2 -14.86 -28.81 20.68
CA ARG A 2 -13.49 -29.27 20.96
C ARG A 2 -12.44 -28.25 20.50
N ALA A 3 -12.53 -27.74 19.28
CA ALA A 3 -11.62 -26.71 18.76
C ALA A 3 -11.60 -25.43 19.61
N SER A 4 -12.74 -24.99 20.13
CA SER A 4 -12.82 -23.85 21.05
C SER A 4 -12.12 -24.13 22.38
N LYS A 5 -12.26 -25.35 22.91
CA LYS A 5 -11.56 -25.77 24.14
C LYS A 5 -10.05 -25.85 23.95
N ILE A 6 -9.59 -26.35 22.77
CA ILE A 6 -8.18 -26.41 22.43
C ILE A 6 -7.59 -25.01 22.34
N ARG A 7 -8.30 -24.02 21.71
CA ARG A 7 -7.85 -22.63 21.68
C ARG A 7 -7.71 -22.00 23.07
N THR A 8 -8.67 -22.28 23.97
CA THR A 8 -8.59 -21.78 25.36
C THR A 8 -7.40 -22.41 26.09
N THR A 9 -7.01 -23.61 25.71
CA THR A 9 -5.89 -24.35 26.33
C THR A 9 -4.52 -23.87 25.79
N LEU A 10 -4.45 -23.39 24.52
CA LEU A 10 -3.29 -22.70 23.95
C LEU A 10 -2.88 -21.48 24.79
N THR A 11 -3.85 -20.71 25.24
CA THR A 11 -3.62 -19.55 26.10
C THR A 11 -3.08 -19.92 27.49
N ALA A 12 -3.28 -21.17 27.93
CA ALA A 12 -2.83 -21.66 29.23
C ALA A 12 -1.45 -22.40 29.18
N GLN A 13 -0.89 -22.66 27.99
CA GLN A 13 0.41 -23.32 27.76
C GLN A 13 0.67 -24.64 28.54
N ASP A 14 -0.38 -25.36 28.90
CA ASP A 14 -0.27 -26.62 29.67
C ASP A 14 -0.48 -27.85 28.78
N PRO A 15 0.59 -28.64 28.43
CA PRO A 15 0.48 -29.85 27.64
C PRO A 15 -0.49 -30.89 28.18
N LYS A 16 -0.65 -30.98 29.51
CA LYS A 16 -1.59 -31.91 30.15
C LYS A 16 -3.06 -31.58 29.89
N LEU A 17 -3.36 -30.30 29.66
CA LEU A 17 -4.70 -29.86 29.27
C LEU A 17 -5.03 -30.28 27.81
N VAL A 18 -4.01 -30.26 26.92
CA VAL A 18 -4.17 -30.74 25.52
C VAL A 18 -4.57 -32.21 25.51
N GLU A 19 -3.93 -33.06 26.31
CA GLU A 19 -4.23 -34.47 26.41
C GLU A 19 -5.71 -34.75 26.80
N ARG A 20 -6.27 -33.95 27.71
CA ARG A 20 -7.67 -34.07 28.15
C ARG A 20 -8.69 -33.69 27.07
N VAL A 21 -8.27 -32.93 26.09
CA VAL A 21 -9.17 -32.40 25.02
C VAL A 21 -9.07 -33.22 23.74
N LEU A 22 -7.91 -33.85 23.48
CA LEU A 22 -7.72 -34.69 22.30
C LEU A 22 -8.56 -35.95 22.36
N HIS A 23 -8.90 -36.46 21.18
CA HIS A 23 -9.59 -37.75 21.06
C HIS A 23 -8.63 -38.88 21.45
N PRO A 24 -9.06 -39.92 22.18
CA PRO A 24 -8.19 -41.05 22.59
C PRO A 24 -7.44 -41.69 21.43
N HIS A 25 -8.03 -41.76 20.24
CA HIS A 25 -7.35 -42.31 19.05
C HIS A 25 -6.17 -41.41 18.59
N ALA A 26 -6.26 -40.09 18.75
CA ALA A 26 -5.15 -39.18 18.43
C ALA A 26 -3.99 -39.38 19.41
N ILE A 27 -4.30 -39.57 20.70
CA ILE A 27 -3.29 -39.84 21.73
C ILE A 27 -2.61 -41.18 21.45
N ALA A 28 -3.41 -42.25 21.17
CA ALA A 28 -2.87 -43.55 20.81
C ALA A 28 -2.01 -43.54 19.53
N ALA A 29 -2.34 -42.66 18.55
CA ALA A 29 -1.50 -42.47 17.36
C ALA A 29 -0.15 -41.83 17.73
N ILE A 30 -0.17 -40.77 18.55
CA ILE A 30 1.04 -40.13 19.07
C ILE A 30 1.91 -41.14 19.80
N ASP A 31 1.32 -41.95 20.69
CA ASP A 31 2.05 -42.95 21.45
C ASP A 31 2.71 -44.02 20.55
N ARG A 32 2.03 -44.47 19.51
CA ARG A 32 2.64 -45.37 18.50
C ARG A 32 3.84 -44.75 17.80
N ILE A 33 3.76 -43.46 17.41
CA ILE A 33 4.86 -42.73 16.77
C ILE A 33 6.07 -42.68 17.74
N VAL A 34 5.82 -42.38 19.00
CA VAL A 34 6.88 -42.30 20.03
C VAL A 34 7.48 -43.71 20.26
N GLN A 35 6.66 -44.77 20.34
CA GLN A 35 7.12 -46.17 20.51
C GLN A 35 7.93 -46.66 19.31
N ALA A 36 7.58 -46.22 18.10
CA ALA A 36 8.30 -46.52 16.86
C ALA A 36 9.71 -45.91 16.82
N GLY A 37 10.08 -45.08 17.79
CA GLY A 37 11.43 -44.55 17.90
C GLY A 37 11.72 -43.39 17.00
N VAL A 38 10.68 -42.68 16.48
CA VAL A 38 10.82 -41.52 15.63
C VAL A 38 11.67 -40.41 16.31
N ARG A 39 12.64 -39.88 15.58
CA ARG A 39 13.48 -38.74 15.98
C ARG A 39 13.36 -37.53 15.08
N THR A 40 13.03 -37.75 13.79
CA THR A 40 12.90 -36.66 12.81
C THR A 40 11.44 -36.52 12.43
N VAL A 41 10.94 -35.29 12.52
CA VAL A 41 9.57 -34.91 12.14
C VAL A 41 9.69 -33.87 11.03
N ILE A 42 9.26 -34.24 9.82
CA ILE A 42 9.25 -33.34 8.66
C ILE A 42 7.81 -32.89 8.46
N LEU A 43 7.60 -31.60 8.42
CA LEU A 43 6.30 -30.97 8.30
C LEU A 43 6.28 -30.14 7.01
N ASP A 44 5.61 -30.68 6.00
CA ASP A 44 5.39 -29.98 4.73
C ASP A 44 4.23 -28.99 4.86
N GLU A 45 4.31 -27.86 4.12
CA GLU A 45 3.39 -26.74 4.22
C GLU A 45 3.16 -26.29 5.68
N CYS A 46 4.26 -26.19 6.44
CA CYS A 46 4.21 -25.99 7.89
C CYS A 46 3.54 -24.70 8.33
N HIS A 47 3.35 -23.73 7.42
CA HIS A 47 2.59 -22.50 7.66
C HIS A 47 1.08 -22.74 7.90
N HIS A 48 0.54 -23.91 7.53
CA HIS A 48 -0.82 -24.34 7.86
C HIS A 48 -0.97 -24.93 9.25
N LEU A 49 0.13 -25.25 9.92
CA LEU A 49 0.14 -25.84 11.26
C LEU A 49 -0.12 -24.80 12.36
N LEU A 50 -1.12 -23.97 12.15
CA LEU A 50 -1.54 -22.93 13.08
C LEU A 50 -2.66 -23.44 14.00
N ASP A 51 -2.90 -22.75 15.11
CA ASP A 51 -3.96 -23.04 16.08
C ASP A 51 -3.83 -24.44 16.74
N HIS A 52 -4.82 -25.30 16.52
CA HIS A 52 -4.92 -26.59 17.19
C HIS A 52 -3.90 -27.63 16.68
N TRP A 53 -3.44 -27.56 15.44
CA TRP A 53 -2.41 -28.45 14.91
C TRP A 53 -1.06 -28.20 15.57
N ALA A 54 -0.71 -26.95 15.83
CA ALA A 54 0.51 -26.61 16.57
C ALA A 54 0.56 -27.26 17.95
N LEU A 55 -0.61 -27.38 18.62
CA LEU A 55 -0.72 -28.08 19.89
C LEU A 55 -0.49 -29.58 19.78
N VAL A 56 -1.05 -30.22 18.74
CA VAL A 56 -0.87 -31.66 18.52
C VAL A 56 0.61 -31.97 18.26
N ILE A 57 1.26 -31.16 17.42
CA ILE A 57 2.69 -31.27 17.14
C ILE A 57 3.53 -30.99 18.40
N GLY A 58 3.23 -29.92 19.14
CA GLY A 58 3.90 -29.60 20.41
C GLY A 58 3.78 -30.75 21.44
N LEU A 59 2.60 -31.41 21.53
CA LEU A 59 2.44 -32.59 22.39
C LEU A 59 3.25 -33.78 21.90
N LEU A 60 3.30 -34.04 20.58
CA LEU A 60 4.13 -35.09 19.99
C LEU A 60 5.61 -34.88 20.33
N LEU A 61 6.11 -33.67 20.11
CA LEU A 61 7.51 -33.31 20.40
C LEU A 61 7.84 -33.42 21.90
N ALA A 62 6.93 -33.00 22.78
CA ALA A 62 7.08 -33.12 24.23
C ALA A 62 7.16 -34.61 24.66
N ARG A 63 6.36 -35.48 24.08
CA ARG A 63 6.40 -36.94 24.37
C ARG A 63 7.65 -37.63 23.81
N ILE A 64 8.16 -37.20 22.64
CA ILE A 64 9.43 -37.69 22.12
C ILE A 64 10.54 -37.30 23.10
N ARG A 65 10.58 -36.06 23.58
CA ARG A 65 11.56 -35.58 24.59
C ARG A 65 11.44 -36.37 25.88
N ALA A 66 10.21 -36.58 26.35
CA ALA A 66 9.97 -37.37 27.57
C ALA A 66 10.44 -38.81 27.46
N SER A 67 10.60 -39.37 26.24
CA SER A 67 11.18 -40.71 26.00
C SER A 67 12.72 -40.71 25.97
N GLY A 68 13.36 -39.58 26.32
CA GLY A 68 14.83 -39.44 26.36
C GLY A 68 15.48 -39.20 25.00
N ARG A 69 14.68 -38.76 24.01
CA ARG A 69 15.18 -38.45 22.66
C ARG A 69 14.96 -36.97 22.36
N GLU A 70 15.94 -36.31 21.72
CA GLU A 70 15.74 -34.95 21.21
C GLU A 70 15.22 -35.04 19.77
N PRO A 71 14.03 -34.49 19.49
CA PRO A 71 13.46 -34.52 18.15
C PRO A 71 14.12 -33.46 17.25
N ILE A 72 14.43 -33.86 16.01
CA ILE A 72 14.78 -32.94 14.92
C ILE A 72 13.48 -32.59 14.23
N VAL A 73 13.20 -31.31 14.12
CA VAL A 73 11.99 -30.80 13.44
C VAL A 73 12.42 -30.02 12.20
N ILE A 74 11.89 -30.43 11.04
CA ILE A 74 12.16 -29.78 9.76
C ILE A 74 10.82 -29.24 9.24
N GLY A 75 10.69 -27.92 9.16
CA GLY A 75 9.54 -27.26 8.54
C GLY A 75 9.87 -26.90 7.10
N LEU A 76 9.00 -27.30 6.16
CA LEU A 76 9.11 -26.92 4.75
C LEU A 76 7.89 -26.04 4.40
N THR A 77 8.14 -24.92 3.76
CA THR A 77 7.07 -24.05 3.28
C THR A 77 7.54 -23.14 2.14
N ALA A 78 6.67 -22.91 1.18
CA ALA A 78 6.89 -21.89 0.14
C ALA A 78 6.44 -20.49 0.59
N THR A 79 5.71 -20.39 1.71
CA THR A 79 5.13 -19.12 2.19
C THR A 79 5.24 -19.02 3.70
N LEU A 80 5.78 -17.92 4.20
CA LEU A 80 5.82 -17.63 5.62
C LEU A 80 4.53 -16.94 6.09
N PRO A 81 4.09 -17.16 7.35
CA PRO A 81 3.04 -16.35 7.95
C PRO A 81 3.44 -14.86 7.95
N SER A 82 2.47 -13.99 7.65
CA SER A 82 2.72 -12.55 7.68
C SER A 82 3.04 -12.08 9.11
N VAL A 83 4.00 -11.17 9.24
CA VAL A 83 4.33 -10.50 10.52
C VAL A 83 3.12 -9.70 11.03
N ASP A 84 2.23 -9.25 10.14
CA ASP A 84 0.99 -8.56 10.50
C ASP A 84 -0.02 -9.47 11.20
N ASP A 85 0.05 -10.79 11.00
CA ASP A 85 -0.65 -11.79 11.81
C ASP A 85 0.25 -12.26 12.96
N GLY A 86 0.47 -11.39 13.93
CA GLY A 86 1.38 -11.63 15.04
C GLY A 86 1.15 -12.97 15.75
N ARG A 87 -0.12 -13.45 15.82
CA ARG A 87 -0.42 -14.75 16.44
C ARG A 87 0.08 -15.92 15.58
N ALA A 88 -0.14 -15.89 14.28
CA ALA A 88 0.31 -16.93 13.37
C ALA A 88 1.84 -16.97 13.32
N PHE A 89 2.46 -15.78 13.25
CA PHE A 89 3.91 -15.63 13.27
C PHE A 89 4.53 -16.13 14.58
N ASP A 90 3.99 -15.75 15.73
CA ASP A 90 4.46 -16.22 17.05
C ASP A 90 4.35 -17.73 17.21
N THR A 91 3.27 -18.34 16.69
CA THR A 91 3.06 -19.80 16.74
C THR A 91 4.08 -20.52 15.85
N TYR A 92 4.31 -19.99 14.64
CA TYR A 92 5.30 -20.51 13.71
C TYR A 92 6.72 -20.43 14.30
N SER A 93 7.12 -19.25 14.76
CA SER A 93 8.43 -18.99 15.35
C SER A 93 8.67 -19.82 16.63
N GLY A 94 7.60 -20.03 17.43
CA GLY A 94 7.65 -20.89 18.61
C GLY A 94 7.83 -22.39 18.33
N LEU A 95 7.43 -22.87 17.13
CA LEU A 95 7.59 -24.28 16.73
C LEU A 95 8.90 -24.55 15.98
N PHE A 96 9.30 -23.62 15.10
CA PHE A 96 10.40 -23.83 14.15
C PHE A 96 11.61 -22.94 14.40
N GLY A 97 11.45 -21.83 15.15
CA GLY A 97 12.50 -20.82 15.28
C GLY A 97 12.55 -19.89 14.06
N ASP A 98 13.74 -19.36 13.80
CA ASP A 98 14.02 -18.56 12.63
C ASP A 98 14.20 -19.44 11.39
N VAL A 99 14.13 -18.85 10.19
CA VAL A 99 14.36 -19.55 8.92
C VAL A 99 15.86 -19.87 8.81
N ASP A 100 16.20 -21.16 8.72
CA ASP A 100 17.60 -21.62 8.59
C ASP A 100 18.11 -21.55 7.15
N PHE A 101 17.21 -21.75 6.16
CA PHE A 101 17.56 -21.76 4.76
C PHE A 101 16.43 -21.29 3.88
N GLU A 102 16.72 -20.37 2.98
CA GLU A 102 15.76 -19.81 2.01
C GLU A 102 16.33 -19.89 0.59
N VAL A 103 15.50 -20.40 -0.34
CA VAL A 103 15.76 -20.31 -1.77
C VAL A 103 14.83 -19.26 -2.37
N PRO A 104 15.32 -18.09 -2.77
CA PRO A 104 14.48 -17.06 -3.34
C PRO A 104 13.92 -17.49 -4.70
N THR A 105 12.66 -17.17 -4.97
CA THR A 105 11.99 -17.49 -6.25
C THR A 105 12.82 -17.15 -7.49
N PRO A 106 13.54 -16.01 -7.57
CA PRO A 106 14.40 -15.69 -8.70
C PRO A 106 15.47 -16.74 -9.01
N ALA A 107 16.07 -17.33 -8.00
CA ALA A 107 17.06 -18.40 -8.20
C ALA A 107 16.40 -19.62 -8.86
N VAL A 108 15.23 -20.03 -8.37
CA VAL A 108 14.48 -21.17 -8.92
C VAL A 108 14.06 -20.95 -10.36
N VAL A 109 13.68 -19.70 -10.71
CA VAL A 109 13.36 -19.31 -12.09
C VAL A 109 14.59 -19.34 -12.99
N ARG A 110 15.71 -18.77 -12.54
CA ARG A 110 16.95 -18.75 -13.33
C ARG A 110 17.58 -20.14 -13.54
N GLU A 111 17.39 -21.03 -12.59
CA GLU A 111 17.75 -22.45 -12.75
C GLU A 111 16.81 -23.22 -13.68
N GLY A 112 15.75 -22.57 -14.20
CA GLY A 112 14.80 -23.18 -15.11
C GLY A 112 13.87 -24.20 -14.45
N ASN A 113 13.64 -24.12 -13.13
CA ASN A 113 12.71 -24.99 -12.38
C ASN A 113 11.33 -24.36 -12.19
N LEU A 114 11.17 -23.08 -12.50
CA LEU A 114 9.91 -22.35 -12.59
C LEU A 114 9.86 -21.52 -13.87
N ALA A 115 8.67 -21.32 -14.40
CA ALA A 115 8.46 -20.45 -15.54
C ALA A 115 8.68 -18.98 -15.15
N PRO A 116 9.33 -18.18 -16.01
CA PRO A 116 9.36 -16.74 -15.89
C PRO A 116 7.96 -16.13 -15.82
N TYR A 117 7.84 -14.97 -15.22
CA TYR A 117 6.53 -14.39 -14.99
C TYR A 117 6.53 -12.85 -14.91
N ARG A 118 5.34 -12.28 -15.00
CA ARG A 118 5.02 -10.89 -14.71
C ARG A 118 3.82 -10.83 -13.76
N ASP A 119 3.91 -9.96 -12.75
CA ASP A 119 2.79 -9.64 -11.87
C ASP A 119 2.24 -8.27 -12.26
N LEU A 120 1.01 -8.25 -12.75
CA LEU A 120 0.38 -7.12 -13.42
C LEU A 120 -0.86 -6.65 -12.68
N VAL A 121 -1.20 -5.38 -12.83
CA VAL A 121 -2.36 -4.80 -12.17
C VAL A 121 -3.26 -4.12 -13.19
N TRP A 122 -4.55 -4.42 -13.11
CA TRP A 122 -5.61 -3.77 -13.88
C TRP A 122 -6.52 -2.96 -12.96
N PHE A 123 -6.79 -1.72 -13.33
CA PHE A 123 -7.65 -0.83 -12.58
C PHE A 123 -9.04 -0.76 -13.21
N THR A 124 -10.08 -0.76 -12.38
CA THR A 124 -11.46 -0.57 -12.81
C THR A 124 -12.23 0.33 -11.85
N GLU A 125 -13.40 0.82 -12.26
CA GLU A 125 -14.34 1.55 -11.41
C GLU A 125 -15.52 0.66 -11.04
N PRO A 126 -16.21 0.92 -9.90
CA PRO A 126 -17.46 0.23 -9.60
C PRO A 126 -18.49 0.42 -10.71
N ALA A 127 -19.33 -0.56 -10.92
CA ALA A 127 -20.45 -0.49 -11.83
C ALA A 127 -21.49 0.58 -11.41
N ASP A 128 -22.38 1.02 -12.31
CA ASP A 128 -23.29 2.13 -12.06
C ASP A 128 -24.28 1.86 -10.90
N ASP A 129 -24.75 0.64 -10.75
CA ASP A 129 -25.60 0.20 -9.64
C ASP A 129 -24.80 0.19 -8.31
N GLU A 130 -23.56 -0.24 -8.32
CA GLU A 130 -22.63 -0.19 -7.19
C GLU A 130 -22.31 1.25 -6.79
N ILE A 131 -22.09 2.15 -7.75
CA ILE A 131 -21.93 3.59 -7.53
C ILE A 131 -23.18 4.17 -6.86
N THR A 132 -24.36 3.74 -7.31
CA THR A 132 -25.64 4.16 -6.72
C THR A 132 -25.75 3.70 -5.27
N PHE A 133 -25.41 2.44 -4.99
CA PHE A 133 -25.37 1.90 -3.64
C PHE A 133 -24.37 2.66 -2.76
N LEU A 134 -23.12 2.82 -3.19
CA LEU A 134 -22.07 3.54 -2.46
C LEU A 134 -22.47 5.00 -2.18
N THR A 135 -23.07 5.68 -3.16
CA THR A 135 -23.56 7.05 -3.01
C THR A 135 -24.71 7.13 -2.00
N SER A 136 -25.62 6.15 -2.02
CA SER A 136 -26.72 6.08 -1.06
C SER A 136 -26.21 5.84 0.36
N HIS A 137 -25.23 4.98 0.51
CA HIS A 137 -24.59 4.64 1.78
C HIS A 137 -23.83 5.85 2.38
N ASP A 138 -23.08 6.59 1.55
CA ASP A 138 -22.44 7.85 1.94
C ASP A 138 -23.47 8.92 2.38
N ARG A 139 -24.59 9.05 1.67
CA ARG A 139 -25.68 9.96 2.07
C ARG A 139 -26.33 9.52 3.39
N GLN A 140 -26.53 8.22 3.58
CA GLN A 140 -27.09 7.67 4.81
C GLN A 140 -26.18 7.96 6.01
N LEU A 141 -24.85 7.75 5.87
CA LEU A 141 -23.87 8.09 6.90
C LEU A 141 -23.92 9.57 7.27
N ARG A 142 -23.96 10.46 6.27
CA ARG A 142 -24.05 11.91 6.50
C ARG A 142 -25.33 12.31 7.24
N ARG A 143 -26.48 11.75 6.84
CA ARG A 143 -27.75 12.02 7.52
C ARG A 143 -27.72 11.53 8.96
N PHE A 144 -27.16 10.36 9.18
CA PHE A 144 -27.00 9.78 10.49
C PHE A 144 -26.10 10.65 11.39
N LEU A 145 -24.92 11.03 10.94
CA LEU A 145 -24.02 11.93 11.68
C LEU A 145 -24.68 13.27 11.98
N LYS A 146 -25.37 13.86 10.97
CA LYS A 146 -26.09 15.10 11.17
C LYS A 146 -27.23 14.95 12.19
N ALA A 147 -27.95 13.84 12.21
CA ALA A 147 -29.02 13.59 13.15
C ALA A 147 -28.50 13.40 14.59
N VAL A 148 -27.44 12.62 14.76
CA VAL A 148 -26.82 12.37 16.09
C VAL A 148 -26.24 13.66 16.68
N PHE A 149 -25.61 14.49 15.86
CA PHE A 149 -24.87 15.68 16.31
C PHE A 149 -25.54 17.00 15.90
N ALA A 150 -26.84 17.01 15.60
CA ALA A 150 -27.57 18.20 15.09
C ALA A 150 -27.65 19.36 16.08
N GLY A 151 -27.53 19.09 17.37
CA GLY A 151 -27.63 20.07 18.45
C GLY A 151 -27.79 19.40 19.81
N GLY A 152 -27.97 20.22 20.85
CA GLY A 152 -28.08 19.72 22.21
C GLY A 152 -26.88 18.87 22.61
N GLU A 153 -27.16 17.78 23.33
CA GLU A 153 -26.11 16.90 23.92
C GLU A 153 -25.12 16.36 22.87
N GLY A 154 -25.56 16.10 21.62
CA GLY A 154 -24.66 15.63 20.57
C GLY A 154 -23.64 16.68 20.13
N LEU A 155 -24.05 17.93 20.00
CA LEU A 155 -23.14 19.04 19.72
C LEU A 155 -22.22 19.31 20.90
N ASP A 156 -22.79 19.33 22.13
CA ASP A 156 -22.00 19.54 23.36
C ASP A 156 -20.91 18.46 23.51
N PHE A 157 -21.25 17.21 23.21
CA PHE A 157 -20.26 16.11 23.22
C PHE A 157 -19.11 16.34 22.22
N LEU A 158 -19.39 16.85 21.01
CA LEU A 158 -18.32 17.19 20.05
C LEU A 158 -17.46 18.35 20.58
N LEU A 159 -18.07 19.37 21.17
CA LEU A 159 -17.38 20.52 21.75
C LEU A 159 -16.53 20.13 22.96
N GLU A 160 -17.03 19.25 23.82
CA GLU A 160 -16.26 18.61 24.91
C GLU A 160 -15.07 17.82 24.38
N SER A 161 -15.32 17.00 23.34
CA SER A 161 -14.29 16.13 22.72
C SER A 161 -13.13 16.88 22.11
N ILE A 162 -13.34 18.16 21.70
CA ILE A 162 -12.28 19.04 21.19
C ILE A 162 -11.77 20.02 22.24
N GLY A 163 -12.26 19.97 23.48
CA GLY A 163 -11.89 20.84 24.58
C GLY A 163 -12.32 22.30 24.41
N PHE A 164 -13.36 22.56 23.61
CA PHE A 164 -13.93 23.90 23.41
C PHE A 164 -14.84 24.30 24.58
N ILE A 165 -15.52 23.35 25.17
CA ILE A 165 -16.26 23.48 26.43
C ILE A 165 -15.72 22.46 27.44
N GLY A 166 -15.86 22.75 28.71
CA GLY A 166 -15.45 21.85 29.81
C GLY A 166 -16.48 20.75 30.05
N ILE A 167 -16.06 19.61 30.55
CA ILE A 167 -16.92 18.51 30.96
C ILE A 167 -17.50 18.85 32.32
N ASP A 168 -18.81 18.65 32.52
CA ASP A 168 -19.53 18.86 33.80
C ASP A 168 -19.27 20.24 34.47
N GLY A 169 -19.06 21.31 33.63
CA GLY A 169 -18.87 22.67 34.13
C GLY A 169 -17.42 23.02 34.48
N GLU A 170 -16.46 22.17 34.18
CA GLU A 170 -15.05 22.49 34.30
C GLU A 170 -14.61 23.53 33.26
N GLN A 171 -13.41 24.09 33.45
CA GLN A 171 -12.82 25.02 32.50
C GLN A 171 -12.45 24.29 31.18
N PRO A 172 -12.63 24.92 30.00
CA PRO A 172 -12.22 24.33 28.71
C PRO A 172 -10.73 24.00 28.73
N THR A 173 -10.41 22.75 28.36
CA THR A 173 -9.03 22.24 28.33
C THR A 173 -8.26 22.66 27.08
N GLY A 174 -8.98 23.04 26.01
CA GLY A 174 -8.40 23.36 24.71
C GLY A 174 -8.08 22.15 23.88
N ILE A 175 -8.07 22.32 22.56
CA ILE A 175 -7.88 21.24 21.60
C ILE A 175 -6.51 20.54 21.74
N ASP A 176 -5.49 21.28 22.14
CA ASP A 176 -4.13 20.74 22.25
C ASP A 176 -4.03 19.65 23.32
N ALA A 177 -4.73 19.83 24.44
CA ALA A 177 -4.79 18.84 25.51
C ALA A 177 -5.61 17.59 25.09
N GLN A 178 -6.70 17.79 24.36
CA GLN A 178 -7.50 16.67 23.85
C GLN A 178 -6.75 15.87 22.77
N LEU A 179 -6.00 16.54 21.88
CA LEU A 179 -5.13 15.88 20.92
C LEU A 179 -4.01 15.08 21.60
N GLU A 180 -3.47 15.55 22.71
CA GLU A 180 -2.49 14.81 23.50
C GLU A 180 -3.10 13.55 24.14
N ALA A 181 -4.32 13.65 24.67
CA ALA A 181 -5.01 12.55 25.32
C ALA A 181 -5.43 11.45 24.31
N ASP A 182 -6.06 11.82 23.21
CA ASP A 182 -6.48 10.89 22.13
C ASP A 182 -6.53 11.62 20.79
N TYR A 183 -5.41 11.60 20.07
CA TYR A 183 -5.28 12.32 18.81
C TYR A 183 -6.32 11.89 17.76
N ALA A 184 -6.47 10.58 17.55
CA ALA A 184 -7.31 10.04 16.49
C ALA A 184 -8.81 10.31 16.75
N PHE A 185 -9.23 10.22 17.99
CA PHE A 185 -10.59 10.51 18.38
C PHE A 185 -10.90 12.02 18.26
N THR A 186 -10.05 12.87 18.82
CA THR A 186 -10.21 14.33 18.78
C THR A 186 -10.20 14.86 17.36
N GLU A 187 -9.31 14.36 16.51
CA GLU A 187 -9.28 14.69 15.07
C GLU A 187 -10.60 14.32 14.40
N SER A 188 -11.13 13.13 14.67
CA SER A 188 -12.38 12.64 14.08
C SER A 188 -13.59 13.44 14.56
N ALA A 189 -13.66 13.76 15.84
CA ALA A 189 -14.72 14.62 16.43
C ALA A 189 -14.69 16.03 15.82
N ALA A 190 -13.50 16.61 15.67
CA ALA A 190 -13.32 17.92 15.04
C ALA A 190 -13.71 17.91 13.54
N GLN A 191 -13.38 16.84 12.81
CA GLN A 191 -13.80 16.66 11.42
C GLN A 191 -15.32 16.54 11.30
N ILE A 192 -15.99 15.81 12.20
CA ILE A 192 -17.46 15.75 12.25
C ILE A 192 -18.03 17.14 12.49
N LEU A 193 -17.52 17.89 13.48
CA LEU A 193 -17.99 19.24 13.80
C LEU A 193 -17.87 20.19 12.58
N ILE A 194 -16.75 20.16 11.87
CA ILE A 194 -16.54 20.98 10.65
C ILE A 194 -17.62 20.69 9.61
N HIS A 195 -18.01 19.43 9.42
CA HIS A 195 -18.94 19.04 8.39
C HIS A 195 -20.43 19.07 8.79
N THR A 196 -20.72 19.05 10.10
CA THR A 196 -22.09 19.16 10.60
C THR A 196 -22.45 20.58 11.01
N HIS A 197 -21.48 21.36 11.52
CA HIS A 197 -21.66 22.70 12.08
C HIS A 197 -20.56 23.66 11.59
N GLY A 198 -20.36 23.76 10.28
CA GLY A 198 -19.29 24.58 9.69
C GLY A 198 -19.30 26.05 10.08
N ASP A 199 -20.47 26.60 10.44
CA ASP A 199 -20.64 28.01 10.86
C ASP A 199 -20.34 28.21 12.35
N HIS A 200 -20.13 27.15 13.14
CA HIS A 200 -19.84 27.25 14.58
C HIS A 200 -18.44 27.87 14.77
N PRO A 201 -18.24 28.82 15.72
CA PRO A 201 -16.94 29.47 15.96
C PRO A 201 -15.78 28.49 16.16
N ALA A 202 -16.00 27.39 16.86
CA ALA A 202 -15.01 26.31 17.02
C ALA A 202 -14.63 25.68 15.68
N ALA A 203 -15.61 25.41 14.80
CA ALA A 203 -15.37 24.77 13.51
C ALA A 203 -14.58 25.66 12.51
N LEU A 204 -14.70 26.98 12.61
CA LEU A 204 -14.01 27.91 11.69
C LEU A 204 -12.48 27.90 11.80
N THR A 205 -11.93 27.56 12.94
CA THR A 205 -10.48 27.54 13.20
C THR A 205 -9.85 26.18 12.93
N LEU A 206 -10.62 25.10 13.03
CA LEU A 206 -10.15 23.71 12.94
C LEU A 206 -9.55 23.31 11.58
N PRO A 207 -10.07 23.78 10.41
CA PRO A 207 -9.51 23.40 9.11
C PRO A 207 -8.05 23.78 8.93
N ARG A 208 -7.57 24.83 9.63
CA ARG A 208 -6.16 25.23 9.60
C ARG A 208 -5.27 24.32 10.42
N LEU A 209 -5.84 23.55 11.33
CA LEU A 209 -5.11 22.66 12.24
C LEU A 209 -5.13 21.21 11.75
N ILE A 210 -6.31 20.70 11.40
CA ILE A 210 -6.53 19.28 11.04
C ILE A 210 -6.97 19.07 9.60
N GLY A 211 -7.18 20.12 8.82
CA GLY A 211 -7.68 20.09 7.45
C GLY A 211 -9.21 20.02 7.37
N ASN A 212 -9.73 20.06 6.14
CA ASN A 212 -11.15 20.01 5.84
C ASN A 212 -11.59 18.65 5.26
N ARG A 213 -10.85 17.58 5.58
CA ARG A 213 -11.19 16.24 5.12
C ARG A 213 -12.31 15.68 5.98
N ARG A 214 -13.19 14.89 5.37
CA ARG A 214 -14.22 14.16 6.13
C ARG A 214 -13.57 13.00 6.88
N PRO A 215 -14.11 12.64 8.06
CA PRO A 215 -13.65 11.45 8.76
C PRO A 215 -13.94 10.21 7.92
N SER A 216 -13.09 9.20 8.03
CA SER A 216 -13.38 7.87 7.49
C SER A 216 -14.64 7.29 8.16
N ILE A 217 -15.28 6.29 7.53
CA ILE A 217 -16.42 5.60 8.14
C ILE A 217 -16.05 5.07 9.51
N ASP A 218 -14.90 4.39 9.62
CA ASP A 218 -14.42 3.81 10.88
C ASP A 218 -14.27 4.88 11.97
N SER A 219 -13.64 6.01 11.64
CA SER A 219 -13.46 7.14 12.54
C SER A 219 -14.79 7.76 13.00
N ALA A 220 -15.69 8.01 12.05
CA ALA A 220 -17.00 8.59 12.36
C ALA A 220 -17.84 7.66 13.26
N ILE A 221 -17.85 6.36 12.94
CA ILE A 221 -18.57 5.35 13.72
C ILE A 221 -18.01 5.21 15.14
N ARG A 222 -16.69 5.31 15.33
CA ARG A 222 -16.06 5.30 16.68
C ARG A 222 -16.50 6.50 17.51
N VAL A 223 -16.62 7.69 16.91
CA VAL A 223 -17.14 8.87 17.63
C VAL A 223 -18.60 8.67 18.02
N CYS A 224 -19.45 8.16 17.12
CA CYS A 224 -20.84 7.82 17.43
C CYS A 224 -20.95 6.74 18.54
N ALA A 225 -20.09 5.71 18.48
CA ALA A 225 -20.09 4.65 19.49
C ALA A 225 -19.69 5.18 20.87
N ARG A 226 -18.70 6.06 20.95
CA ARG A 226 -18.26 6.66 22.20
C ARG A 226 -19.34 7.58 22.76
N PHE A 227 -19.99 8.39 21.93
CA PHE A 227 -21.17 9.17 22.31
C PHE A 227 -22.28 8.27 22.90
N ALA A 228 -22.58 7.16 22.21
CA ALA A 228 -23.61 6.24 22.68
C ALA A 228 -23.27 5.56 24.02
N LEU A 229 -21.99 5.20 24.23
CA LEU A 229 -21.52 4.58 25.46
C LEU A 229 -21.48 5.54 26.66
N GLU A 230 -21.08 6.80 26.42
CA GLU A 230 -20.89 7.79 27.47
C GLU A 230 -22.16 8.58 27.80
N LYS A 231 -23.02 8.86 26.83
CA LYS A 231 -24.20 9.73 26.99
C LYS A 231 -25.54 9.00 26.90
N ILE A 232 -25.66 7.89 26.13
CA ILE A 232 -26.94 7.19 25.95
C ILE A 232 -27.05 5.98 26.90
N LEU A 233 -26.05 5.09 26.92
CA LEU A 233 -26.08 3.83 27.67
C LEU A 233 -26.29 4.04 29.18
N PRO A 234 -25.71 5.05 29.85
CA PRO A 234 -25.90 5.24 31.30
C PRO A 234 -27.32 5.60 31.69
N ASP A 235 -28.11 6.15 30.76
CA ASP A 235 -29.51 6.54 31.03
C ASP A 235 -30.49 5.44 30.56
N ALA A 236 -31.06 4.71 31.52
CA ALA A 236 -32.00 3.63 31.23
C ALA A 236 -33.29 4.11 30.51
N SER A 237 -33.64 5.39 30.61
CA SER A 237 -34.82 5.98 29.91
C SER A 237 -34.60 6.07 28.40
N ARG A 238 -33.35 6.01 27.93
CA ARG A 238 -32.91 6.10 26.51
C ARG A 238 -32.67 4.73 25.87
N ALA A 239 -33.24 3.66 26.40
CA ALA A 239 -33.04 2.31 25.89
C ALA A 239 -33.42 2.15 24.41
N ASP A 240 -34.49 2.82 23.96
CA ASP A 240 -34.93 2.80 22.56
C ASP A 240 -33.92 3.49 21.63
N GLU A 241 -33.33 4.60 22.08
CA GLU A 241 -32.28 5.32 21.35
C GLU A 241 -31.01 4.47 21.25
N TRP A 242 -30.61 3.79 22.34
CA TRP A 242 -29.53 2.82 22.33
C TRP A 242 -29.75 1.70 21.32
N HIS A 243 -30.96 1.13 21.28
CA HIS A 243 -31.29 0.09 20.32
C HIS A 243 -31.35 0.60 18.88
N ALA A 244 -31.79 1.82 18.65
CA ALA A 244 -31.75 2.47 17.34
C ALA A 244 -30.32 2.70 16.87
N MET A 245 -29.44 3.22 17.73
CA MET A 245 -28.01 3.40 17.48
C MET A 245 -27.34 2.08 17.08
N ARG A 246 -27.57 1.02 17.85
CA ARG A 246 -27.02 -0.32 17.57
C ARG A 246 -27.46 -0.86 16.21
N ARG A 247 -28.72 -0.66 15.81
CA ARG A 247 -29.22 -1.08 14.51
C ARG A 247 -28.55 -0.32 13.39
N THR A 248 -28.49 1.00 13.49
CA THR A 248 -27.87 1.86 12.47
C THR A 248 -26.36 1.54 12.31
N LEU A 249 -25.63 1.39 13.41
CA LEU A 249 -24.20 1.04 13.33
C LEU A 249 -23.97 -0.35 12.71
N LYS A 250 -24.90 -1.29 12.92
CA LYS A 250 -24.85 -2.61 12.29
C LYS A 250 -25.02 -2.52 10.76
N ASP A 251 -25.83 -1.59 10.26
CA ASP A 251 -26.01 -1.38 8.82
C ASP A 251 -24.71 -0.89 8.15
N PHE A 252 -23.86 -0.19 8.90
CA PHE A 252 -22.51 0.18 8.48
C PHE A 252 -21.45 -0.91 8.71
N GLY A 253 -21.84 -2.09 9.21
CA GLY A 253 -20.93 -3.20 9.46
C GLY A 253 -20.25 -3.18 10.83
N TYR A 254 -20.80 -2.46 11.82
CA TYR A 254 -20.23 -2.38 13.16
C TYR A 254 -21.20 -2.89 14.24
N TYR A 255 -20.67 -3.58 15.23
CA TYR A 255 -21.44 -4.13 16.35
C TYR A 255 -21.12 -3.35 17.62
N LEU A 256 -22.06 -2.51 18.04
CA LEU A 256 -21.99 -1.80 19.32
C LEU A 256 -22.45 -2.72 20.45
N THR A 257 -21.63 -2.84 21.48
CA THR A 257 -21.88 -3.58 22.72
C THR A 257 -21.74 -2.66 23.93
N ASP A 258 -22.15 -3.10 25.09
CA ASP A 258 -21.96 -2.42 26.40
C ASP A 258 -20.49 -2.17 26.79
N ARG A 259 -19.55 -2.86 26.12
CA ARG A 259 -18.10 -2.77 26.40
C ARG A 259 -17.33 -2.04 25.30
N GLY A 260 -17.97 -1.63 24.20
CA GLY A 260 -17.33 -0.98 23.09
C GLY A 260 -17.85 -1.44 21.74
N ILE A 261 -17.14 -1.07 20.68
CA ILE A 261 -17.51 -1.36 19.32
C ILE A 261 -16.59 -2.42 18.72
N ARG A 262 -17.16 -3.31 17.91
CA ARG A 262 -16.42 -4.30 17.11
C ARG A 262 -16.70 -4.08 15.65
N ALA A 263 -15.65 -4.00 14.84
CA ALA A 263 -15.78 -4.00 13.40
C ALA A 263 -16.26 -5.38 12.91
N GLY A 264 -17.25 -5.38 12.04
CA GLY A 264 -17.70 -6.53 11.28
C GLY A 264 -17.28 -6.38 9.81
N ARG A 265 -18.04 -6.99 8.90
CA ARG A 265 -17.83 -6.79 7.47
C ARG A 265 -18.37 -5.42 7.07
N ASN A 266 -17.50 -4.55 6.56
CA ASN A 266 -17.89 -3.26 6.02
C ASN A 266 -18.55 -3.47 4.64
N PRO A 267 -19.82 -3.07 4.43
CA PRO A 267 -20.51 -3.24 3.16
C PRO A 267 -19.81 -2.55 2.00
N VAL A 268 -19.24 -1.35 2.24
CA VAL A 268 -18.49 -0.59 1.23
C VAL A 268 -17.26 -1.36 0.77
N ASN A 269 -16.43 -1.83 1.72
CA ASN A 269 -15.25 -2.63 1.39
C ASN A 269 -15.63 -3.95 0.69
N THR A 270 -16.80 -4.50 1.00
CA THR A 270 -17.29 -5.71 0.35
C THR A 270 -17.66 -5.44 -1.11
N VAL A 271 -18.40 -4.38 -1.40
CA VAL A 271 -18.76 -3.99 -2.77
C VAL A 271 -17.49 -3.68 -3.57
N MET A 272 -16.57 -2.88 -3.03
CA MET A 272 -15.33 -2.56 -3.74
C MET A 272 -14.47 -3.79 -4.03
N ALA A 273 -14.39 -4.71 -3.07
CA ALA A 273 -13.58 -5.92 -3.22
C ALA A 273 -14.17 -6.91 -4.24
N GLN A 274 -15.48 -6.94 -4.37
CA GLN A 274 -16.25 -7.91 -5.15
C GLN A 274 -17.13 -7.21 -6.20
N SER A 275 -16.64 -6.13 -6.79
CA SER A 275 -17.34 -5.34 -7.79
C SER A 275 -17.58 -6.13 -9.08
N HIS A 276 -18.78 -5.98 -9.67
CA HIS A 276 -19.12 -6.54 -10.99
C HIS A 276 -18.21 -6.04 -12.10
N ALA A 277 -17.71 -4.81 -11.99
CA ALA A 277 -16.75 -4.25 -12.93
C ALA A 277 -15.44 -5.05 -13.03
N LYS A 278 -15.12 -5.87 -12.02
CA LYS A 278 -13.99 -6.80 -12.11
C LYS A 278 -14.24 -7.94 -13.11
N ASN A 279 -15.50 -8.32 -13.31
CA ASN A 279 -15.88 -9.33 -14.30
C ASN A 279 -15.63 -8.82 -15.73
N ASP A 280 -16.00 -7.56 -16.00
CA ASP A 280 -15.71 -6.91 -17.28
C ASP A 280 -14.21 -6.74 -17.48
N ALA A 281 -13.49 -6.30 -16.46
CA ALA A 281 -12.03 -6.20 -16.49
C ALA A 281 -11.35 -7.55 -16.79
N ALA A 282 -11.90 -8.66 -16.30
CA ALA A 282 -11.37 -9.99 -16.63
C ALA A 282 -11.52 -10.32 -18.10
N VAL A 283 -12.65 -9.96 -18.72
CA VAL A 283 -12.86 -10.11 -20.17
C VAL A 283 -11.88 -9.25 -20.96
N ASP A 284 -11.70 -7.98 -20.57
CA ASP A 284 -10.75 -7.06 -21.23
C ASP A 284 -9.31 -7.59 -21.15
N ILE A 285 -8.91 -8.14 -20.02
CA ILE A 285 -7.59 -8.76 -19.84
C ILE A 285 -7.43 -9.96 -20.78
N VAL A 286 -8.44 -10.83 -20.87
CA VAL A 286 -8.38 -11.99 -21.77
C VAL A 286 -8.27 -11.54 -23.23
N HIS A 287 -9.02 -10.52 -23.65
CA HIS A 287 -8.90 -9.93 -24.98
C HIS A 287 -7.47 -9.46 -25.26
N HIS A 288 -6.86 -8.76 -24.28
CA HIS A 288 -5.48 -8.30 -24.43
C HIS A 288 -4.49 -9.46 -24.54
N GLU A 289 -4.61 -10.47 -23.70
CA GLU A 289 -3.74 -11.65 -23.75
C GLU A 289 -3.85 -12.40 -25.08
N LEU A 290 -5.06 -12.53 -25.63
CA LEU A 290 -5.30 -13.17 -26.90
C LEU A 290 -4.79 -12.36 -28.10
N ALA A 291 -4.78 -11.04 -28.01
CA ALA A 291 -4.23 -10.16 -29.04
C ALA A 291 -2.69 -10.18 -29.08
N SER A 292 -2.02 -10.77 -28.11
CA SER A 292 -0.57 -10.92 -28.09
C SER A 292 -0.07 -11.93 -29.11
N ALA A 293 1.23 -11.89 -29.48
CA ALA A 293 1.85 -12.83 -30.39
C ALA A 293 1.69 -14.29 -29.94
N ASP A 294 1.62 -14.52 -28.61
CA ASP A 294 1.47 -15.85 -28.00
C ASP A 294 0.00 -16.20 -27.67
N GLY A 295 -0.96 -15.45 -28.22
CA GLY A 295 -2.38 -15.59 -27.90
C GLY A 295 -2.94 -17.01 -28.11
N GLN A 296 -2.39 -17.78 -29.04
CA GLN A 296 -2.73 -19.19 -29.27
C GLN A 296 -2.37 -20.11 -28.09
N HIS A 297 -1.34 -19.75 -27.32
CA HIS A 297 -0.86 -20.52 -26.18
C HIS A 297 -1.56 -20.11 -24.85
N VAL A 298 -2.38 -19.05 -24.84
CA VAL A 298 -3.06 -18.59 -23.64
C VAL A 298 -3.97 -19.67 -23.08
N ARG A 299 -3.75 -20.02 -21.81
CA ARG A 299 -4.58 -20.86 -20.93
C ARG A 299 -4.82 -20.06 -19.69
N ALA A 300 -6.02 -19.48 -19.57
CA ALA A 300 -6.36 -18.54 -18.53
C ALA A 300 -7.21 -19.16 -17.44
N VAL A 301 -6.98 -18.69 -16.22
CA VAL A 301 -7.81 -19.00 -15.04
C VAL A 301 -8.26 -17.71 -14.40
N ILE A 302 -9.57 -17.55 -14.22
CA ILE A 302 -10.19 -16.48 -13.47
C ILE A 302 -10.59 -17.01 -12.10
N VAL A 303 -10.11 -16.36 -11.03
CA VAL A 303 -10.35 -16.80 -9.66
C VAL A 303 -11.21 -15.79 -8.92
N CYS A 304 -12.35 -16.26 -8.40
CA CYS A 304 -13.31 -15.49 -7.63
C CYS A 304 -13.36 -15.97 -6.15
N ASP A 305 -13.88 -15.12 -5.25
CA ASP A 305 -14.03 -15.49 -3.84
C ASP A 305 -15.20 -16.45 -3.57
N PHE A 306 -16.33 -16.25 -4.27
CA PHE A 306 -17.58 -16.97 -4.01
C PHE A 306 -18.15 -17.58 -5.29
N ALA A 307 -18.84 -18.71 -5.11
CA ALA A 307 -19.50 -19.40 -6.20
C ALA A 307 -20.79 -18.68 -6.65
N THR A 308 -21.65 -18.31 -5.70
CA THR A 308 -22.96 -17.68 -5.95
C THR A 308 -23.25 -16.57 -4.94
N GLU A 309 -24.14 -15.64 -5.28
CA GLU A 309 -24.68 -14.63 -4.35
C GLU A 309 -25.51 -15.23 -3.20
N GLY A 310 -26.03 -16.43 -3.37
CA GLY A 310 -27.19 -16.98 -2.66
C GLY A 310 -27.04 -17.34 -1.19
N ASN A 311 -25.87 -17.22 -0.57
CA ASN A 311 -25.69 -17.63 0.84
C ASN A 311 -25.91 -16.46 1.84
N ARG A 312 -26.56 -15.37 1.41
CA ARG A 312 -26.73 -14.14 2.23
C ARG A 312 -28.20 -13.78 2.52
N ARG A 313 -29.06 -14.78 2.75
CA ARG A 313 -30.45 -14.50 3.16
C ARG A 313 -30.48 -13.57 4.38
N GLY A 314 -30.98 -12.35 4.20
CA GLY A 314 -31.36 -11.41 5.26
C GLY A 314 -30.37 -10.31 5.62
N ARG A 315 -29.38 -9.95 4.79
CA ARG A 315 -28.52 -8.78 5.02
C ARG A 315 -28.56 -7.83 3.83
N SER A 316 -28.75 -6.55 4.10
CA SER A 316 -28.58 -5.41 3.19
C SER A 316 -27.09 -5.26 2.83
N THR A 317 -26.56 -6.18 2.05
CA THR A 317 -25.26 -6.06 1.41
C THR A 317 -25.54 -5.67 -0.04
N GLY A 318 -24.88 -4.64 -0.54
CA GLY A 318 -25.00 -4.21 -1.93
C GLY A 318 -24.73 -5.33 -2.94
N PRO A 319 -24.83 -5.03 -4.24
CA PRO A 319 -24.54 -5.97 -5.31
C PRO A 319 -23.10 -6.52 -5.15
N VAL A 320 -22.91 -7.80 -5.42
CA VAL A 320 -21.64 -8.49 -5.24
C VAL A 320 -21.46 -9.53 -6.33
N ALA A 321 -20.37 -9.42 -7.09
CA ALA A 321 -20.01 -10.41 -8.11
C ALA A 321 -19.77 -11.82 -7.56
N SER A 322 -20.13 -12.80 -8.36
CA SER A 322 -19.93 -14.24 -8.09
C SER A 322 -19.20 -14.92 -9.25
N ALA A 323 -18.66 -16.12 -9.02
CA ALA A 323 -18.03 -16.89 -10.09
C ALA A 323 -19.03 -17.29 -11.19
N VAL A 324 -20.29 -17.55 -10.83
CA VAL A 324 -21.36 -17.87 -11.80
C VAL A 324 -21.66 -16.66 -12.68
N GLU A 325 -21.74 -15.47 -12.10
CA GLU A 325 -21.96 -14.23 -12.85
C GLU A 325 -20.76 -13.88 -13.75
N CYS A 326 -19.53 -14.02 -13.23
CA CYS A 326 -18.32 -13.86 -14.03
C CYS A 326 -18.32 -14.83 -15.22
N PHE A 327 -18.72 -16.08 -15.01
CA PHE A 327 -18.82 -17.08 -16.05
C PHE A 327 -19.88 -16.74 -17.11
N ALA A 328 -21.06 -16.29 -16.69
CA ALA A 328 -22.09 -15.82 -17.60
C ALA A 328 -21.59 -14.65 -18.48
N ARG A 329 -20.83 -13.69 -17.86
CA ARG A 329 -20.21 -12.59 -18.59
C ARG A 329 -19.17 -13.04 -19.61
N VAL A 330 -18.36 -14.03 -19.23
CA VAL A 330 -17.38 -14.69 -20.13
C VAL A 330 -18.07 -15.40 -21.29
N CYS A 331 -19.18 -16.09 -21.07
CA CYS A 331 -19.94 -16.76 -22.12
C CYS A 331 -20.68 -15.77 -23.04
N ALA A 332 -21.02 -14.57 -22.55
CA ALA A 332 -21.72 -13.55 -23.34
C ALA A 332 -20.78 -12.82 -24.33
N ASP A 333 -19.48 -12.81 -24.09
CA ASP A 333 -18.50 -12.23 -25.00
C ASP A 333 -18.00 -13.25 -26.02
N ALA A 334 -18.14 -12.94 -27.31
CA ALA A 334 -17.84 -13.90 -28.38
C ALA A 334 -16.37 -14.36 -28.41
N THR A 335 -15.43 -13.51 -28.00
CA THR A 335 -14.00 -13.84 -28.00
C THR A 335 -13.67 -14.80 -26.88
N THR A 336 -14.13 -14.52 -25.67
CA THR A 336 -13.89 -15.38 -24.50
C THR A 336 -14.70 -16.68 -24.56
N ALA A 337 -15.92 -16.65 -25.11
CA ALA A 337 -16.70 -17.86 -25.39
C ALA A 337 -15.97 -18.82 -26.34
N GLY A 338 -15.23 -18.28 -27.34
CA GLY A 338 -14.40 -19.06 -28.25
C GLY A 338 -13.21 -19.79 -27.61
N LEU A 339 -12.96 -19.58 -26.30
CA LEU A 339 -11.99 -20.32 -25.50
C LEU A 339 -12.58 -21.55 -24.82
N HIS A 340 -13.84 -21.87 -25.10
CA HIS A 340 -14.57 -22.99 -24.53
C HIS A 340 -14.55 -23.00 -22.97
N PRO A 341 -15.07 -21.94 -22.34
CA PRO A 341 -14.92 -21.76 -20.90
C PRO A 341 -15.67 -22.81 -20.10
N ILE A 342 -15.08 -23.15 -18.94
CA ILE A 342 -15.74 -24.01 -17.91
C ILE A 342 -15.76 -23.23 -16.60
N LEU A 343 -16.87 -23.29 -15.86
CA LEU A 343 -16.94 -22.92 -14.46
C LEU A 343 -16.84 -24.16 -13.60
N LEU A 344 -15.89 -24.16 -12.67
CA LEU A 344 -15.76 -25.22 -11.69
C LEU A 344 -15.58 -24.67 -10.27
N THR A 345 -16.50 -25.07 -9.39
CA THR A 345 -16.44 -24.77 -7.96
C THR A 345 -16.67 -26.04 -7.16
N SER A 346 -16.64 -25.99 -5.83
CA SER A 346 -16.95 -27.17 -5.00
C SER A 346 -18.39 -27.67 -5.16
N GLN A 347 -19.29 -26.85 -5.70
CA GLN A 347 -20.74 -27.16 -5.79
C GLN A 347 -21.30 -27.01 -7.20
N HIS A 348 -20.62 -26.31 -8.11
CA HIS A 348 -21.15 -25.98 -9.42
C HIS A 348 -20.14 -26.39 -10.51
N LEU A 349 -20.65 -27.06 -11.52
CA LEU A 349 -20.00 -27.29 -12.80
C LEU A 349 -20.92 -26.72 -13.89
N HIS A 350 -20.43 -25.69 -14.60
CA HIS A 350 -21.17 -25.09 -15.71
C HIS A 350 -20.28 -25.06 -16.96
N VAL A 351 -20.89 -25.22 -18.10
CA VAL A 351 -20.24 -25.13 -19.41
C VAL A 351 -21.00 -24.14 -20.31
N ALA A 352 -20.32 -23.56 -21.27
CA ALA A 352 -21.03 -22.73 -22.27
C ALA A 352 -22.03 -23.62 -23.03
N SER A 353 -23.27 -23.14 -23.23
CA SER A 353 -24.35 -23.97 -23.83
C SER A 353 -23.99 -24.42 -25.24
N ALA A 354 -23.27 -23.59 -26.01
CA ALA A 354 -22.78 -23.92 -27.33
C ALA A 354 -21.80 -25.11 -27.32
N ASP A 355 -21.13 -25.37 -26.21
CA ASP A 355 -20.09 -26.37 -26.07
C ASP A 355 -20.54 -27.60 -25.30
N ALA A 356 -21.73 -27.54 -24.68
CA ALA A 356 -22.24 -28.59 -23.80
C ALA A 356 -22.28 -29.98 -24.47
N GLN A 357 -22.61 -30.02 -25.77
CA GLN A 357 -22.78 -31.26 -26.53
C GLN A 357 -21.47 -32.07 -26.63
N TRP A 358 -20.31 -31.44 -26.58
CA TRP A 358 -19.02 -32.11 -26.70
C TRP A 358 -18.21 -32.10 -25.40
N ILE A 359 -18.31 -31.01 -24.58
CA ILE A 359 -17.57 -30.90 -23.31
C ILE A 359 -18.09 -31.94 -22.29
N ILE A 360 -19.42 -32.10 -22.19
CA ILE A 360 -19.99 -33.05 -21.20
C ILE A 360 -19.51 -34.49 -21.45
N PRO A 361 -19.61 -35.05 -22.66
CA PRO A 361 -19.05 -36.38 -22.93
C PRO A 361 -17.54 -36.50 -22.69
N ALA A 362 -16.76 -35.45 -23.05
CA ALA A 362 -15.32 -35.41 -22.80
C ALA A 362 -14.99 -35.46 -21.29
N LEU A 363 -15.75 -34.71 -20.48
CA LEU A 363 -15.61 -34.76 -19.03
C LEU A 363 -16.02 -36.09 -18.45
N GLU A 364 -17.06 -36.74 -18.98
CA GLU A 364 -17.48 -38.10 -18.56
C GLU A 364 -16.38 -39.13 -18.86
N GLU A 365 -15.80 -39.10 -20.06
CA GLU A 365 -14.70 -39.98 -20.45
C GLU A 365 -13.49 -39.84 -19.53
N LEU A 366 -13.06 -38.58 -19.27
CA LEU A 366 -11.88 -38.31 -18.45
C LEU A 366 -12.10 -38.52 -16.95
N SER A 367 -13.30 -38.30 -16.45
CA SER A 367 -13.62 -38.45 -15.02
C SER A 367 -14.14 -39.81 -14.62
N GLY A 368 -14.70 -40.57 -15.57
CA GLY A 368 -15.45 -41.80 -15.29
C GLY A 368 -16.78 -41.58 -14.55
N LEU A 369 -17.22 -40.32 -14.45
CA LEU A 369 -18.46 -39.93 -13.80
C LEU A 369 -19.57 -39.79 -14.86
N ARG A 370 -20.82 -40.07 -14.46
CA ARG A 370 -21.98 -39.71 -15.29
C ARG A 370 -22.41 -38.29 -14.97
N LEU A 371 -22.59 -37.47 -16.00
CA LEU A 371 -22.96 -36.08 -15.92
C LEU A 371 -24.31 -35.85 -16.60
N ALA A 372 -25.21 -35.14 -15.96
CA ALA A 372 -26.49 -34.76 -16.53
C ALA A 372 -26.67 -33.26 -16.57
N VAL A 373 -27.38 -32.78 -17.58
CA VAL A 373 -27.80 -31.39 -17.65
C VAL A 373 -28.83 -31.13 -16.56
N ASP A 374 -28.58 -30.11 -15.73
CA ASP A 374 -29.51 -29.67 -14.68
C ASP A 374 -30.58 -28.76 -15.29
N SER A 375 -31.82 -29.22 -15.33
CA SER A 375 -32.93 -28.42 -15.89
C SER A 375 -33.38 -27.24 -15.02
N GLY A 376 -32.75 -27.01 -13.85
CA GLY A 376 -33.09 -25.93 -12.94
C GLY A 376 -34.45 -26.05 -12.25
N ASP A 377 -34.66 -25.38 -11.12
CA ASP A 377 -35.97 -25.20 -10.52
C ASP A 377 -36.75 -24.13 -11.29
N GLU A 378 -38.02 -24.43 -11.64
CA GLU A 378 -38.94 -23.53 -12.40
C GLU A 378 -39.15 -22.14 -11.78
N ASN A 379 -38.55 -21.82 -10.63
CA ASN A 379 -38.70 -20.59 -9.86
C ASN A 379 -37.51 -19.63 -9.91
N GLU A 380 -36.44 -19.88 -10.69
CA GLU A 380 -35.33 -18.94 -10.85
C GLU A 380 -35.57 -17.98 -12.06
N PRO A 381 -35.18 -16.71 -11.97
CA PRO A 381 -35.41 -15.74 -13.03
C PRO A 381 -34.64 -16.09 -14.31
N GLU A 382 -35.34 -16.13 -15.40
CA GLU A 382 -35.01 -16.59 -16.76
C GLU A 382 -33.92 -15.77 -17.52
N GLN A 383 -33.23 -14.80 -16.90
CA GLN A 383 -32.53 -13.75 -17.64
C GLN A 383 -31.07 -14.04 -18.10
N ALA A 384 -30.45 -15.16 -17.71
CA ALA A 384 -29.10 -15.51 -18.15
C ALA A 384 -28.95 -16.93 -18.76
N ASP A 385 -30.02 -17.66 -18.93
CA ASP A 385 -30.01 -19.12 -19.01
C ASP A 385 -29.65 -19.73 -20.39
N HIS A 386 -29.65 -18.95 -21.49
CA HIS A 386 -29.38 -19.60 -22.79
C HIS A 386 -27.90 -19.80 -23.10
N LEU A 387 -27.02 -19.07 -22.41
CA LEU A 387 -25.57 -19.10 -22.67
C LEU A 387 -24.84 -20.10 -21.78
N VAL A 388 -25.45 -20.53 -20.70
CA VAL A 388 -24.83 -21.34 -19.65
C VAL A 388 -25.62 -22.60 -19.40
N THR A 389 -25.00 -23.76 -19.52
CA THR A 389 -25.58 -25.06 -19.18
C THR A 389 -25.03 -25.52 -17.84
N ARG A 390 -25.94 -25.76 -16.89
CA ARG A 390 -25.61 -26.32 -15.58
C ARG A 390 -25.46 -27.82 -15.69
N VAL A 391 -24.44 -28.41 -15.05
CA VAL A 391 -24.14 -29.83 -15.10
C VAL A 391 -24.15 -30.42 -13.68
N LYS A 392 -24.91 -31.48 -13.47
CA LYS A 392 -24.93 -32.24 -12.22
C LYS A 392 -24.19 -33.56 -12.38
N VAL A 393 -23.57 -34.02 -11.29
CA VAL A 393 -23.00 -35.36 -11.21
C VAL A 393 -24.05 -36.30 -10.67
N GLU A 394 -24.37 -37.37 -11.37
CA GLU A 394 -25.39 -38.34 -10.97
C GLU A 394 -24.95 -39.26 -9.78
N SER A 395 -23.73 -39.13 -9.28
CA SER A 395 -23.18 -39.93 -8.20
C SER A 395 -23.49 -39.39 -6.82
N SER A 396 -23.71 -40.19 -5.84
CA SER A 396 -24.07 -39.86 -4.45
C SER A 396 -22.95 -39.17 -3.64
N SER A 397 -21.70 -39.14 -4.13
CA SER A 397 -20.57 -38.44 -3.49
C SER A 397 -19.42 -38.23 -4.48
N PRO A 398 -19.55 -37.29 -5.43
CA PRO A 398 -18.46 -37.03 -6.35
C PRO A 398 -17.29 -36.36 -5.62
N SER A 399 -16.09 -36.90 -5.78
CA SER A 399 -14.89 -36.20 -5.35
C SER A 399 -14.64 -35.04 -6.32
N ALA A 400 -14.73 -33.81 -5.83
CA ALA A 400 -14.39 -32.61 -6.62
C ALA A 400 -13.01 -32.73 -7.28
N ALA A 401 -12.09 -33.47 -6.67
CA ALA A 401 -10.76 -33.72 -7.20
C ALA A 401 -10.74 -34.48 -8.52
N VAL A 402 -11.76 -35.33 -8.80
CA VAL A 402 -11.86 -36.04 -10.06
C VAL A 402 -12.25 -35.10 -11.19
N LEU A 403 -13.23 -34.22 -10.96
CA LEU A 403 -13.64 -33.22 -11.95
C LEU A 403 -12.53 -32.22 -12.20
N VAL A 404 -11.82 -31.80 -11.15
CA VAL A 404 -10.66 -30.90 -11.28
C VAL A 404 -9.61 -31.49 -12.22
N ARG A 405 -9.28 -32.77 -12.07
CA ARG A 405 -8.32 -33.48 -12.96
C ARG A 405 -8.82 -33.57 -14.39
N ALA A 406 -10.10 -33.85 -14.59
CA ALA A 406 -10.69 -33.96 -15.93
C ALA A 406 -10.65 -32.59 -16.65
N VAL A 407 -11.01 -31.50 -15.96
CA VAL A 407 -10.94 -30.15 -16.50
C VAL A 407 -9.48 -29.78 -16.79
N SER A 408 -8.54 -30.10 -15.88
CA SER A 408 -7.11 -29.85 -16.11
C SER A 408 -6.59 -30.55 -17.35
N ALA A 409 -7.00 -31.82 -17.57
CA ALA A 409 -6.62 -32.56 -18.78
C ALA A 409 -7.14 -31.90 -20.06
N LEU A 410 -8.38 -31.39 -20.08
CA LEU A 410 -8.90 -30.63 -21.24
C LEU A 410 -8.13 -29.32 -21.47
N MET A 411 -7.68 -28.65 -20.40
CA MET A 411 -6.85 -27.47 -20.52
C MET A 411 -5.44 -27.78 -21.05
N GLU A 412 -4.83 -28.87 -20.60
CA GLU A 412 -3.53 -29.34 -21.10
C GLU A 412 -3.59 -29.73 -22.57
N GLN A 413 -4.68 -30.38 -23.02
CA GLN A 413 -4.94 -30.68 -24.43
C GLN A 413 -5.19 -29.40 -25.25
N GLY A 414 -5.48 -28.27 -24.64
CA GLY A 414 -5.80 -27.01 -25.29
C GLY A 414 -7.21 -26.93 -25.86
N THR A 415 -8.05 -27.91 -25.58
CA THR A 415 -9.46 -27.96 -25.99
C THR A 415 -10.26 -26.92 -25.19
N VAL A 416 -10.03 -26.84 -23.89
CA VAL A 416 -10.53 -25.79 -23.00
C VAL A 416 -9.39 -24.84 -22.68
N ARG A 417 -9.61 -23.53 -22.86
CA ARG A 417 -8.56 -22.53 -22.70
C ARG A 417 -8.87 -21.50 -21.61
N LEU A 418 -10.06 -21.55 -21.04
CA LEU A 418 -10.49 -20.61 -19.99
C LEU A 418 -11.24 -21.37 -18.88
N LEU A 419 -10.76 -21.23 -17.65
CA LEU A 419 -11.40 -21.79 -16.46
C LEU A 419 -11.81 -20.66 -15.53
N VAL A 420 -13.06 -20.66 -15.09
CA VAL A 420 -13.53 -19.80 -14.00
C VAL A 420 -13.73 -20.66 -12.77
N GLY A 421 -13.23 -20.21 -11.63
CA GLY A 421 -13.37 -20.98 -10.41
C GLY A 421 -13.23 -20.17 -9.14
N THR A 422 -13.36 -20.86 -8.01
CA THR A 422 -13.18 -20.24 -6.71
C THR A 422 -11.82 -20.58 -6.11
N ARG A 423 -11.29 -19.66 -5.30
CA ARG A 423 -10.02 -19.86 -4.60
C ARG A 423 -9.99 -21.16 -3.80
N GLY A 424 -11.10 -21.54 -3.17
CA GLY A 424 -11.16 -22.76 -2.36
C GLY A 424 -10.91 -24.03 -3.15
N LEU A 425 -11.21 -24.05 -4.45
CA LEU A 425 -10.98 -25.20 -5.32
C LEU A 425 -9.64 -25.15 -6.03
N LEU A 426 -9.25 -23.95 -6.49
CA LEU A 426 -8.04 -23.74 -7.31
C LEU A 426 -6.81 -23.37 -6.48
N GLY A 427 -6.99 -23.06 -5.17
CA GLY A 427 -5.93 -22.61 -4.26
C GLY A 427 -5.00 -23.72 -3.80
N GLU A 428 -5.53 -24.85 -3.30
CA GLU A 428 -4.74 -25.93 -2.72
C GLU A 428 -4.89 -27.23 -3.53
N GLY A 429 -3.78 -27.90 -3.81
CA GLY A 429 -3.77 -29.21 -4.46
C GLY A 429 -4.14 -29.23 -5.96
N TRP A 430 -4.51 -28.10 -6.57
CA TRP A 430 -4.75 -28.04 -8.01
C TRP A 430 -3.44 -28.02 -8.81
N ASP A 431 -3.40 -28.82 -9.87
CA ASP A 431 -2.27 -28.91 -10.77
C ASP A 431 -2.72 -28.88 -12.25
N CYS A 432 -2.21 -27.91 -12.99
CA CYS A 432 -2.39 -27.78 -14.43
C CYS A 432 -1.21 -26.97 -15.02
N PRO A 433 -0.12 -27.65 -15.42
CA PRO A 433 1.08 -27.00 -15.94
C PRO A 433 0.86 -26.10 -17.16
N ALA A 434 -0.15 -26.36 -17.95
CA ALA A 434 -0.47 -25.58 -19.16
C ALA A 434 -0.98 -24.16 -18.83
N VAL A 435 -1.51 -23.92 -17.63
CA VAL A 435 -2.01 -22.59 -17.24
C VAL A 435 -0.88 -21.58 -17.16
N ASN A 436 -1.01 -20.46 -17.89
CA ASN A 436 -0.02 -19.42 -18.00
C ASN A 436 -0.57 -18.00 -17.76
N THR A 437 -1.87 -17.88 -17.54
CA THR A 437 -2.52 -16.59 -17.27
C THR A 437 -3.45 -16.75 -16.09
N LEU A 438 -3.18 -16.03 -15.00
CA LEU A 438 -4.03 -15.93 -13.81
C LEU A 438 -4.69 -14.56 -13.81
N ILE A 439 -6.01 -14.52 -13.60
CA ILE A 439 -6.76 -13.29 -13.37
C ILE A 439 -7.41 -13.39 -11.99
N ASP A 440 -6.86 -12.68 -11.04
CA ASP A 440 -7.27 -12.73 -9.63
C ASP A 440 -8.25 -11.59 -9.31
N LEU A 441 -9.53 -11.94 -9.17
CA LEU A 441 -10.61 -11.04 -8.76
C LEU A 441 -10.87 -11.07 -7.26
N THR A 442 -10.09 -11.84 -6.48
CA THR A 442 -10.37 -12.09 -5.07
C THR A 442 -10.06 -10.89 -4.17
N ALA A 443 -10.76 -10.83 -3.04
CA ALA A 443 -10.52 -9.86 -1.98
C ALA A 443 -9.44 -10.31 -0.97
N VAL A 444 -8.60 -11.28 -1.33
CA VAL A 444 -7.50 -11.77 -0.48
C VAL A 444 -6.55 -10.62 -0.14
N ALA A 445 -6.08 -10.59 1.09
CA ALA A 445 -5.20 -9.55 1.61
C ALA A 445 -3.79 -10.04 1.99
N THR A 446 -3.54 -11.35 1.94
CA THR A 446 -2.25 -11.93 2.38
C THR A 446 -1.36 -12.28 1.20
N SER A 447 -0.06 -12.04 1.30
CA SER A 447 0.92 -12.43 0.28
C SER A 447 1.02 -13.94 0.12
N ALA A 448 0.92 -14.71 1.21
CA ALA A 448 0.94 -16.17 1.19
C ALA A 448 -0.14 -16.77 0.28
N ALA A 449 -1.41 -16.35 0.44
CA ALA A 449 -2.49 -16.85 -0.40
C ALA A 449 -2.35 -16.41 -1.86
N THR A 450 -1.83 -15.21 -2.12
CA THR A 450 -1.52 -14.72 -3.46
C THR A 450 -0.39 -15.55 -4.09
N GLN A 451 0.65 -15.86 -3.33
CA GLN A 451 1.77 -16.68 -3.78
C GLN A 451 1.33 -18.11 -4.13
N GLN A 452 0.44 -18.70 -3.34
CA GLN A 452 -0.12 -20.03 -3.64
C GLN A 452 -0.88 -20.05 -4.97
N LEU A 453 -1.77 -19.08 -5.21
CA LEU A 453 -2.50 -18.98 -6.49
C LEU A 453 -1.54 -18.78 -7.67
N ARG A 454 -0.66 -17.82 -7.54
CA ARG A 454 0.36 -17.45 -8.51
C ARG A 454 1.31 -18.62 -8.82
N GLY A 455 1.70 -19.40 -7.81
CA GLY A 455 2.53 -20.59 -7.97
C GLY A 455 1.96 -21.63 -8.92
N ARG A 456 0.67 -21.61 -9.20
CA ARG A 456 0.02 -22.55 -10.16
C ARG A 456 0.39 -22.21 -11.60
N THR A 457 0.53 -20.93 -11.93
CA THR A 457 0.94 -20.49 -13.28
C THR A 457 2.44 -20.60 -13.52
N LEU A 458 3.24 -20.62 -12.45
CA LEU A 458 4.71 -20.67 -12.56
C LEU A 458 5.24 -22.07 -12.84
N ARG A 459 4.42 -23.10 -12.85
CA ARG A 459 4.86 -24.46 -13.18
C ARG A 459 5.29 -24.55 -14.63
N LEU A 460 6.34 -25.31 -14.89
CA LEU A 460 6.83 -25.54 -16.26
C LEU A 460 5.80 -26.36 -17.05
N ASP A 461 5.63 -25.99 -18.30
CA ASP A 461 4.80 -26.73 -19.23
C ASP A 461 5.69 -27.56 -20.17
N PRO A 462 5.63 -28.89 -20.10
CA PRO A 462 6.42 -29.75 -21.01
C PRO A 462 6.11 -29.49 -22.50
N GLN A 463 4.91 -29.00 -22.81
CA GLN A 463 4.48 -28.73 -24.19
C GLN A 463 4.91 -27.33 -24.66
N TRP A 464 5.28 -26.44 -23.74
CA TRP A 464 5.73 -25.08 -24.05
C TRP A 464 6.96 -24.67 -23.19
N PRO A 465 8.18 -25.07 -23.62
CA PRO A 465 9.42 -24.78 -22.86
C PRO A 465 9.69 -23.27 -22.67
N GLY A 466 9.20 -22.43 -23.55
CA GLY A 466 9.30 -20.96 -23.47
C GLY A 466 8.13 -20.31 -22.73
N LYS A 467 7.40 -21.06 -21.92
CA LYS A 467 6.27 -20.54 -21.14
C LYS A 467 6.68 -19.37 -20.25
N VAL A 468 5.86 -18.33 -20.30
CA VAL A 468 5.92 -17.19 -19.39
C VAL A 468 4.53 -17.00 -18.76
N ALA A 469 4.48 -16.85 -17.46
CA ALA A 469 3.23 -16.63 -16.74
C ALA A 469 2.91 -15.13 -16.60
N HIS A 470 1.65 -14.76 -16.84
CA HIS A 470 1.09 -13.45 -16.52
C HIS A 470 0.07 -13.58 -15.37
N ASN A 471 0.33 -12.89 -14.28
CA ASN A 471 -0.53 -12.89 -13.09
C ASN A 471 -1.16 -11.51 -12.95
N TRP A 472 -2.45 -11.40 -13.25
CA TRP A 472 -3.21 -10.17 -13.20
C TRP A 472 -3.97 -10.04 -11.89
N GLY A 473 -3.76 -8.94 -11.16
CA GLY A 473 -4.59 -8.53 -10.04
C GLY A 473 -5.53 -7.41 -10.47
N VAL A 474 -6.83 -7.55 -10.24
CA VAL A 474 -7.81 -6.53 -10.59
C VAL A 474 -8.20 -5.70 -9.36
N ILE A 475 -8.11 -4.39 -9.50
CA ILE A 475 -8.38 -3.42 -8.42
C ILE A 475 -9.53 -2.50 -8.81
N CYS A 476 -10.52 -2.43 -7.95
CA CYS A 476 -11.62 -1.48 -8.09
C CYS A 476 -11.31 -0.20 -7.30
N VAL A 477 -11.37 0.97 -7.95
CA VAL A 477 -11.00 2.26 -7.38
C VAL A 477 -12.23 3.09 -7.03
N MET A 478 -12.30 3.57 -5.77
CA MET A 478 -13.43 4.37 -5.29
C MET A 478 -13.57 5.70 -6.05
N PRO A 479 -14.78 6.11 -6.51
CA PRO A 479 -15.03 7.42 -7.07
C PRO A 479 -14.73 8.58 -6.10
N PRO A 480 -14.01 9.68 -6.52
CA PRO A 480 -13.62 10.77 -5.62
C PRO A 480 -14.78 11.56 -5.05
N ARG A 481 -15.92 11.57 -5.74
CA ARG A 481 -17.17 12.19 -5.27
C ARG A 481 -17.81 11.47 -4.09
N ILE A 482 -17.40 10.24 -3.81
CA ILE A 482 -17.85 9.44 -2.68
C ILE A 482 -16.80 9.57 -1.59
N SER A 483 -17.19 10.15 -0.43
CA SER A 483 -16.26 10.44 0.68
C SER A 483 -15.98 9.24 1.58
N LEU A 484 -16.29 8.04 1.13
CA LEU A 484 -15.97 6.82 1.84
C LEU A 484 -14.49 6.52 1.68
N ASP A 485 -13.92 5.78 2.64
CA ASP A 485 -12.47 5.48 2.65
C ASP A 485 -12.04 4.78 1.36
N SER A 486 -11.09 5.40 0.65
CA SER A 486 -10.82 5.07 -0.75
C SER A 486 -9.59 4.20 -0.98
N ASP A 487 -8.74 4.01 0.04
CA ASP A 487 -7.42 3.40 -0.15
C ASP A 487 -7.36 1.89 0.20
N ALA A 488 -8.47 1.29 0.63
CA ALA A 488 -8.50 -0.09 1.13
C ALA A 488 -8.07 -1.13 0.07
N GLU A 489 -8.53 -0.99 -1.19
CA GLU A 489 -8.16 -1.89 -2.29
C GLU A 489 -6.68 -1.76 -2.68
N ILE A 490 -6.19 -0.52 -2.78
CA ILE A 490 -4.78 -0.24 -3.10
C ILE A 490 -3.88 -0.75 -1.96
N SER A 491 -4.25 -0.49 -0.72
CA SER A 491 -3.52 -1.00 0.46
C SER A 491 -3.51 -2.53 0.53
N ARG A 492 -4.62 -3.16 0.15
CA ARG A 492 -4.73 -4.62 0.05
C ARG A 492 -3.79 -5.17 -1.01
N MET A 493 -3.81 -4.59 -2.22
CA MET A 493 -2.90 -4.99 -3.30
C MET A 493 -1.44 -4.88 -2.86
N ASN A 494 -1.08 -3.77 -2.22
CA ASN A 494 0.28 -3.55 -1.76
C ASN A 494 0.73 -4.67 -0.80
N ARG A 495 -0.09 -5.00 0.20
CA ARG A 495 0.22 -6.10 1.15
C ARG A 495 0.31 -7.46 0.48
N ARG A 496 -0.52 -7.72 -0.54
CA ARG A 496 -0.50 -8.99 -1.30
C ARG A 496 0.83 -9.23 -2.00
N HIS A 497 1.47 -8.17 -2.49
CA HIS A 497 2.63 -8.26 -3.37
C HIS A 497 3.94 -7.81 -2.73
N GLU A 498 3.90 -7.30 -1.49
CA GLU A 498 5.05 -6.71 -0.82
C GLU A 498 6.28 -7.64 -0.76
N GLN A 499 6.04 -8.94 -0.60
CA GLN A 499 7.09 -9.96 -0.49
C GLN A 499 7.30 -10.75 -1.79
N LEU A 500 6.54 -10.47 -2.85
CA LEU A 500 6.65 -11.21 -4.10
C LEU A 500 7.76 -10.62 -4.97
N TRP A 501 8.58 -11.47 -5.54
CA TRP A 501 9.62 -11.08 -6.48
C TRP A 501 9.05 -10.76 -7.86
N GLY A 502 9.65 -9.80 -8.56
CA GLY A 502 9.28 -9.41 -9.90
C GLY A 502 10.39 -8.63 -10.61
N LEU A 503 10.25 -8.41 -11.91
CA LEU A 503 11.19 -7.62 -12.69
C LEU A 503 10.97 -6.12 -12.46
N ASP A 504 12.05 -5.36 -12.26
CA ASP A 504 12.02 -3.90 -12.28
C ASP A 504 12.41 -3.40 -13.69
N VAL A 505 11.42 -3.28 -14.54
CA VAL A 505 11.61 -2.89 -15.95
C VAL A 505 11.77 -1.39 -16.18
N THR A 506 11.73 -0.58 -15.14
CA THR A 506 11.72 0.90 -15.27
C THR A 506 13.01 1.56 -14.85
N LEU A 507 13.97 0.81 -14.32
CA LEU A 507 15.29 1.37 -14.05
C LEU A 507 16.08 1.45 -15.35
N PRO A 508 16.58 2.66 -15.72
CA PRO A 508 17.51 2.75 -16.82
C PRO A 508 18.77 1.97 -16.48
N THR A 509 19.12 1.02 -17.30
CA THR A 509 20.38 0.28 -17.24
C THR A 509 21.52 1.23 -17.66
N GLY A 510 22.07 1.96 -16.74
CA GLY A 510 23.21 2.84 -16.94
C GLY A 510 24.03 2.94 -15.67
N HIS A 511 25.26 3.43 -15.76
CA HIS A 511 26.08 3.70 -14.58
C HIS A 511 25.27 4.57 -13.62
N ALA A 512 24.93 4.00 -12.47
CA ALA A 512 24.16 4.70 -11.46
C ALA A 512 25.03 5.83 -10.88
N PRO A 513 24.56 7.10 -10.92
CA PRO A 513 25.28 8.18 -10.31
C PRO A 513 25.38 7.93 -8.81
N GLN A 514 26.59 8.13 -8.24
CA GLN A 514 26.80 8.01 -6.81
C GLN A 514 26.17 9.18 -6.06
N ALA A 515 25.87 9.01 -4.79
CA ALA A 515 25.33 10.07 -3.95
C ALA A 515 26.27 11.29 -3.87
N SER A 516 27.59 11.05 -3.97
CA SER A 516 28.61 12.09 -4.08
C SER A 516 28.37 13.07 -5.24
N ASP A 517 27.83 12.60 -6.37
CA ASP A 517 27.57 13.44 -7.56
C ASP A 517 26.50 14.51 -7.31
N TYR A 518 25.60 14.24 -6.37
CA TYR A 518 24.53 15.17 -5.97
C TYR A 518 24.89 16.08 -4.81
N LEU A 519 25.79 15.65 -3.94
CA LEU A 519 26.15 16.36 -2.71
C LEU A 519 27.47 17.17 -2.84
N GLN A 520 28.35 16.80 -3.77
CA GLN A 520 29.55 17.62 -4.05
C GLN A 520 29.18 18.92 -4.76
N VAL A 521 29.83 20.00 -4.33
CA VAL A 521 29.74 21.33 -4.93
C VAL A 521 30.63 21.35 -6.18
N SER A 522 30.32 20.59 -7.21
CA SER A 522 30.99 20.72 -8.49
C SER A 522 30.24 21.72 -9.37
N ASP A 523 30.94 22.69 -9.89
CA ASP A 523 30.44 23.83 -10.65
C ASP A 523 29.94 23.48 -12.09
N ARG A 524 29.86 22.20 -12.45
CA ARG A 524 29.43 21.84 -13.79
C ARG A 524 28.42 20.69 -13.76
N PRO A 525 27.26 20.83 -14.39
CA PRO A 525 26.39 19.69 -14.65
C PRO A 525 27.11 18.82 -15.69
N HIS A 526 27.30 17.53 -15.39
CA HIS A 526 27.73 16.58 -16.40
C HIS A 526 26.67 16.45 -17.51
N PRO A 527 27.04 16.60 -18.78
CA PRO A 527 26.09 16.57 -19.91
C PRO A 527 25.50 15.18 -20.19
N GLY A 528 25.80 14.15 -19.36
CA GLY A 528 25.35 12.76 -19.56
C GLY A 528 24.08 12.34 -18.83
N ASN A 529 23.49 13.19 -18.00
CA ASN A 529 22.36 12.81 -17.12
C ASN A 529 20.98 13.16 -17.68
N GLN A 530 20.77 13.05 -19.00
CA GLN A 530 19.40 13.03 -19.52
C GLN A 530 18.82 11.63 -19.32
N PRO A 531 17.60 11.49 -18.74
CA PRO A 531 16.93 10.21 -18.66
C PRO A 531 16.71 9.69 -20.07
N GLN A 532 17.35 8.58 -20.39
CA GLN A 532 17.06 7.86 -21.62
C GLN A 532 15.66 7.23 -21.53
N PRO A 533 14.91 7.17 -22.63
CA PRO A 533 13.61 6.51 -22.64
C PRO A 533 13.76 5.04 -22.19
N ALA A 534 12.84 4.58 -21.38
CA ALA A 534 12.85 3.27 -20.70
C ALA A 534 13.00 2.04 -21.63
N ASN A 535 12.88 2.20 -22.92
CA ASN A 535 12.91 1.12 -23.91
C ASN A 535 14.28 0.84 -24.56
N THR A 536 15.35 1.53 -24.13
CA THR A 536 16.67 1.24 -24.68
C THR A 536 17.42 0.35 -23.68
N LEU A 537 17.10 -0.94 -23.67
CA LEU A 537 17.97 -1.95 -23.07
C LEU A 537 19.28 -1.95 -23.86
N LEU A 538 20.34 -1.43 -23.24
CA LEU A 538 21.67 -1.63 -23.78
C LEU A 538 21.98 -3.15 -23.74
N SER A 539 22.35 -3.72 -24.87
CA SER A 539 22.67 -5.13 -25.02
C SER A 539 23.62 -5.59 -23.92
N GLY A 540 23.15 -6.46 -23.02
CA GLY A 540 23.95 -7.14 -22.03
C GLY A 540 23.64 -6.87 -20.56
N GLN A 541 22.64 -6.06 -20.21
CA GLN A 541 22.23 -5.89 -18.82
C GLN A 541 20.78 -6.35 -18.61
N PHE A 542 20.57 -7.25 -17.64
CA PHE A 542 19.25 -7.73 -17.27
C PHE A 542 18.56 -6.72 -16.33
N PRO A 543 17.21 -6.62 -16.35
CA PRO A 543 16.46 -5.87 -15.36
C PRO A 543 16.78 -6.37 -13.95
N GLN A 544 16.73 -5.50 -12.97
CA GLN A 544 16.84 -5.92 -11.57
C GLN A 544 15.60 -6.74 -11.17
N ILE A 545 15.81 -7.73 -10.33
CA ILE A 545 14.76 -8.52 -9.73
C ILE A 545 14.54 -8.00 -8.31
N VAL A 546 13.31 -7.58 -8.02
CA VAL A 546 12.97 -6.88 -6.76
C VAL A 546 11.71 -7.47 -6.15
N THR A 547 11.52 -7.24 -4.85
CA THR A 547 10.25 -7.57 -4.21
C THR A 547 9.19 -6.51 -4.51
N GLY A 548 7.96 -6.96 -4.68
CA GLY A 548 6.80 -6.13 -5.02
C GLY A 548 6.25 -6.43 -6.40
N VAL A 549 5.01 -6.01 -6.66
CA VAL A 549 4.46 -6.01 -8.04
C VAL A 549 5.40 -5.19 -8.89
N ASP A 550 5.45 -5.50 -10.17
CA ASP A 550 6.13 -4.64 -11.16
C ASP A 550 6.11 -3.20 -10.64
N HIS A 551 7.14 -2.92 -9.85
CA HIS A 551 7.08 -1.90 -8.78
C HIS A 551 6.81 -0.51 -9.34
N SER A 552 7.26 -0.32 -10.56
CA SER A 552 7.05 0.86 -11.35
C SER A 552 5.60 1.07 -11.77
N LEU A 553 4.91 0.02 -12.20
CA LEU A 553 3.51 0.11 -12.61
C LEU A 553 2.65 0.49 -11.40
N THR A 554 2.92 -0.10 -10.24
CA THR A 554 2.16 0.15 -9.02
C THR A 554 2.42 1.55 -8.45
N LEU A 555 3.68 2.00 -8.39
CA LEU A 555 4.02 3.33 -7.86
C LEU A 555 3.59 4.44 -8.82
N THR A 556 3.80 4.27 -10.13
CA THR A 556 3.33 5.21 -11.14
C THR A 556 1.80 5.27 -11.16
N GLY A 557 1.13 4.13 -11.08
CA GLY A 557 -0.33 4.04 -10.97
C GLY A 557 -0.86 4.76 -9.75
N GLN A 558 -0.31 4.54 -8.56
CA GLN A 558 -0.72 5.21 -7.33
C GLN A 558 -0.47 6.71 -7.34
N ALA A 559 0.71 7.15 -7.74
CA ALA A 559 1.05 8.57 -7.84
C ALA A 559 0.13 9.29 -8.85
N ARG A 560 -0.16 8.63 -9.97
CA ARG A 560 -1.08 9.14 -10.98
C ARG A 560 -2.53 9.12 -10.57
N LEU A 561 -3.03 8.05 -9.99
CA LEU A 561 -4.37 8.00 -9.41
C LEU A 561 -4.62 9.16 -8.45
N ARG A 562 -3.65 9.47 -7.60
CA ARG A 562 -3.76 10.59 -6.66
C ARG A 562 -3.65 11.96 -7.32
N ALA A 563 -2.79 12.11 -8.32
CA ALA A 563 -2.65 13.36 -9.07
C ALA A 563 -3.88 13.66 -9.95
N LEU A 564 -4.61 12.63 -10.35
CA LEU A 564 -5.71 12.69 -11.32
C LEU A 564 -7.10 12.59 -10.67
N LEU A 565 -7.19 12.45 -9.35
CA LEU A 565 -8.45 12.53 -8.60
C LEU A 565 -9.16 13.90 -8.73
N GLU A 566 -8.51 14.87 -9.36
CA GLU A 566 -9.04 16.22 -9.65
C GLU A 566 -9.60 16.38 -11.08
N GLY A 567 -9.46 15.36 -11.97
CA GLY A 567 -9.84 15.41 -13.39
C GLY A 567 -10.85 14.35 -13.85
N ASP A 568 -10.97 14.19 -15.17
CA ASP A 568 -11.78 13.12 -15.77
C ASP A 568 -11.17 11.76 -15.49
N ARG A 569 -11.84 11.01 -14.68
CA ARG A 569 -11.36 9.82 -14.04
C ARG A 569 -11.37 8.58 -14.93
N ARG A 570 -12.41 8.41 -15.77
CA ARG A 570 -12.44 7.29 -16.72
C ARG A 570 -11.29 7.36 -17.69
N ALA A 571 -11.01 8.55 -18.23
CA ALA A 571 -9.83 8.79 -19.07
C ALA A 571 -8.53 8.43 -18.34
N THR A 572 -8.48 8.66 -17.03
CA THR A 572 -7.32 8.37 -16.18
C THR A 572 -7.10 6.87 -15.98
N ILE A 573 -8.13 6.13 -15.62
CA ILE A 573 -8.04 4.67 -15.41
C ILE A 573 -7.66 3.98 -16.73
N ASN A 574 -8.27 4.39 -17.83
CA ASN A 574 -7.90 3.89 -19.16
C ASN A 574 -6.44 4.19 -19.48
N GLN A 575 -5.96 5.42 -19.23
CA GLN A 575 -4.53 5.75 -19.41
C GLN A 575 -3.61 4.92 -18.53
N LEU A 576 -4.00 4.59 -17.29
CA LEU A 576 -3.20 3.72 -16.42
C LEU A 576 -3.12 2.31 -16.97
N ASN A 577 -4.24 1.76 -17.42
CA ASN A 577 -4.29 0.44 -18.01
C ASN A 577 -3.50 0.41 -19.33
N GLU A 578 -3.67 1.41 -20.22
CA GLU A 578 -2.88 1.57 -21.43
C GLU A 578 -1.37 1.64 -21.16
N GLN A 579 -0.96 2.32 -20.10
CA GLN A 579 0.45 2.37 -19.71
C GLN A 579 0.95 1.04 -19.17
N THR A 580 0.12 0.33 -18.40
CA THR A 580 0.45 -1.04 -18.00
C THR A 580 0.71 -1.87 -19.25
N LEU A 581 -0.16 -1.79 -20.26
CA LEU A 581 -0.01 -2.51 -21.52
C LEU A 581 1.23 -2.10 -22.32
N GLN A 582 1.57 -0.80 -22.33
CA GLN A 582 2.79 -0.31 -23.03
C GLN A 582 4.09 -0.75 -22.35
N LEU A 583 4.07 -0.97 -21.03
CA LEU A 583 5.23 -1.40 -20.25
C LEU A 583 5.40 -2.93 -20.22
N ILE A 584 4.38 -3.68 -20.61
CA ILE A 584 4.46 -5.14 -20.74
C ILE A 584 5.31 -5.48 -21.96
N ALA A 585 6.45 -6.08 -21.74
CA ALA A 585 7.22 -6.71 -22.82
C ALA A 585 6.47 -7.96 -23.32
N SER A 586 6.74 -8.38 -24.55
CA SER A 586 6.26 -9.69 -25.05
C SER A 586 6.72 -10.82 -24.12
N ARG A 587 6.01 -11.95 -24.12
CA ARG A 587 6.40 -13.11 -23.31
C ARG A 587 7.82 -13.57 -23.65
N ALA A 588 8.20 -13.56 -24.92
CA ALA A 588 9.57 -13.87 -25.35
C ALA A 588 10.59 -12.90 -24.76
N ALA A 589 10.34 -11.59 -24.82
CA ALA A 589 11.24 -10.60 -24.20
C ALA A 589 11.28 -10.73 -22.67
N THR A 590 10.16 -11.07 -22.03
CA THR A 590 10.13 -11.35 -20.58
C THR A 590 10.95 -12.58 -20.22
N TYR A 591 10.90 -13.63 -21.05
CA TYR A 591 11.74 -14.83 -20.87
C TYR A 591 13.22 -14.48 -20.90
N GLU A 592 13.65 -13.67 -21.88
CA GLU A 592 15.02 -13.18 -21.98
C GLU A 592 15.42 -12.30 -20.79
N GLN A 593 14.53 -11.40 -20.35
CA GLN A 593 14.77 -10.51 -19.22
C GLN A 593 15.00 -11.23 -17.89
N TRP A 594 14.42 -12.41 -17.72
CA TRP A 594 14.66 -13.23 -16.52
C TRP A 594 16.06 -13.89 -16.52
N GLY A 595 16.72 -14.01 -17.68
CA GLY A 595 18.06 -14.55 -17.79
C GLY A 595 18.14 -16.01 -17.38
N ILE A 596 17.27 -16.86 -17.90
CA ILE A 596 17.28 -18.31 -17.62
C ILE A 596 18.62 -18.92 -17.98
N GLY A 597 19.23 -19.68 -17.06
CA GLY A 597 20.55 -20.31 -17.23
C GLY A 597 21.75 -19.36 -17.18
N GLN A 598 21.52 -18.07 -16.91
CA GLN A 598 22.62 -17.10 -16.77
C GLN A 598 23.20 -17.15 -15.33
N PRO A 599 24.50 -16.94 -15.16
CA PRO A 599 25.11 -16.86 -13.85
C PRO A 599 24.52 -15.73 -13.01
N TYR A 600 24.44 -15.94 -11.69
CA TYR A 600 24.01 -14.94 -10.73
C TYR A 600 24.82 -15.05 -9.44
N SER A 601 24.92 -13.96 -8.66
CA SER A 601 25.63 -13.98 -7.37
C SER A 601 24.77 -14.58 -6.26
N GLY A 602 23.47 -14.41 -6.34
CA GLY A 602 22.52 -14.77 -5.26
C GLY A 602 22.51 -13.78 -4.11
N ASP A 603 23.26 -12.68 -4.21
CA ASP A 603 23.31 -11.65 -3.19
C ASP A 603 22.01 -10.85 -3.14
N THR A 604 21.60 -10.48 -1.95
CA THR A 604 20.44 -9.60 -1.74
C THR A 604 20.89 -8.25 -1.20
N SER A 605 20.29 -7.19 -1.69
CA SER A 605 20.47 -5.85 -1.14
C SER A 605 19.11 -5.22 -0.84
N HIS A 606 19.10 -4.18 -0.01
CA HIS A 606 17.87 -3.47 0.35
C HIS A 606 17.88 -2.07 -0.22
N ASP A 607 16.79 -1.76 -0.92
CA ASP A 607 16.57 -0.47 -1.53
C ASP A 607 15.30 0.18 -0.95
N THR A 608 15.25 1.49 -0.89
CA THR A 608 13.99 2.21 -0.71
C THR A 608 13.59 2.91 -1.99
N ALA A 609 12.40 2.64 -2.47
CA ALA A 609 11.81 3.37 -3.57
C ALA A 609 10.90 4.48 -2.99
N VAL A 610 11.15 5.71 -3.40
CA VAL A 610 10.39 6.88 -2.97
C VAL A 610 9.73 7.52 -4.18
N SER A 611 8.39 7.53 -4.21
CA SER A 611 7.67 8.17 -5.30
C SER A 611 7.92 9.68 -5.30
N ALA A 612 8.27 10.24 -6.44
CA ALA A 612 8.36 11.68 -6.66
C ALA A 612 6.97 12.31 -6.79
N GLY A 613 6.06 12.05 -5.86
CA GLY A 613 4.87 12.90 -5.73
C GLY A 613 5.31 14.36 -5.79
N LYS A 614 4.46 15.32 -6.24
CA LYS A 614 4.82 16.74 -6.43
C LYS A 614 6.06 17.13 -5.61
N ASN A 615 7.20 17.31 -6.29
CA ASN A 615 8.56 17.48 -5.75
C ASN A 615 8.57 17.72 -4.24
N PRO A 616 9.32 16.99 -3.42
CA PRO A 616 9.50 17.35 -2.02
C PRO A 616 10.13 18.75 -2.02
N THR A 617 9.28 19.75 -2.18
CA THR A 617 9.69 21.15 -2.15
C THR A 617 9.85 21.47 -0.69
N PHE A 618 11.03 21.18 -0.13
CA PHE A 618 11.41 21.60 1.21
C PHE A 618 11.44 23.14 1.38
N TYR A 619 11.20 23.86 0.28
CA TYR A 619 10.92 25.27 0.26
C TYR A 619 9.57 25.48 -0.40
N SER A 620 8.60 26.00 0.33
CA SER A 620 7.29 26.31 -0.24
C SER A 620 7.43 27.35 -1.37
N PRO A 621 6.78 27.14 -2.53
CA PRO A 621 6.76 28.14 -3.61
C PRO A 621 6.41 29.57 -3.16
N PRO A 622 5.48 29.77 -2.18
CA PRO A 622 5.20 31.11 -1.65
C PRO A 622 6.41 31.85 -1.08
N THR A 623 7.35 31.14 -0.42
CA THR A 623 8.55 31.77 0.16
C THR A 623 9.51 32.32 -0.91
N LEU A 624 9.60 31.69 -2.07
CA LEU A 624 10.40 32.22 -3.18
C LEU A 624 9.73 33.41 -3.81
N TRP A 625 8.45 33.34 -4.10
CA TRP A 625 7.69 34.46 -4.67
C TRP A 625 7.61 35.63 -3.72
N THR A 626 7.47 35.39 -2.41
CA THR A 626 7.54 36.47 -1.41
C THR A 626 8.94 37.08 -1.30
N ALA A 627 10.02 36.29 -1.41
CA ALA A 627 11.38 36.82 -1.45
C ALA A 627 11.61 37.64 -2.71
N VAL A 628 11.14 37.19 -3.87
CA VAL A 628 11.22 37.93 -5.14
C VAL A 628 10.37 39.20 -5.09
N ALA A 629 9.15 39.14 -4.56
CA ALA A 629 8.26 40.30 -4.41
C ALA A 629 8.83 41.33 -3.44
N LEU A 630 9.46 40.90 -2.35
CA LEU A 630 10.12 41.79 -1.39
C LEU A 630 11.39 42.43 -1.97
N LEU A 631 12.17 41.68 -2.75
CA LEU A 631 13.33 42.22 -3.45
C LEU A 631 12.90 43.25 -4.48
N SER A 632 11.83 42.92 -5.25
CA SER A 632 11.26 43.88 -6.23
C SER A 632 10.69 45.12 -5.54
N GLY A 633 9.97 44.92 -4.41
CA GLY A 633 9.46 46.02 -3.60
C GLY A 633 10.56 46.89 -3.00
N LEU A 634 11.65 46.29 -2.52
CA LEU A 634 12.82 47.02 -2.02
C LEU A 634 13.52 47.80 -3.13
N CYS A 635 13.69 47.16 -4.31
CA CYS A 635 14.24 47.85 -5.47
C CYS A 635 13.36 49.02 -5.92
N ALA A 636 12.03 48.83 -5.92
CA ALA A 636 11.08 49.91 -6.25
C ALA A 636 11.10 51.05 -5.22
N LEU A 637 11.22 50.71 -3.93
CA LEU A 637 11.31 51.69 -2.85
C LEU A 637 12.63 52.51 -2.91
N LEU A 638 13.75 51.82 -3.18
CA LEU A 638 15.04 52.49 -3.40
C LEU A 638 15.01 53.37 -4.65
N ALA A 639 14.43 52.90 -5.74
CA ALA A 639 14.23 53.69 -6.94
C ALA A 639 13.31 54.88 -6.69
N GLY A 640 12.23 54.70 -5.90
CA GLY A 640 11.32 55.78 -5.48
C GLY A 640 11.96 56.84 -4.58
N ILE A 641 12.98 56.49 -3.80
CA ILE A 641 13.75 57.45 -2.98
C ILE A 641 14.82 58.12 -3.83
N ILE A 642 15.49 57.37 -4.67
CA ILE A 642 16.60 57.87 -5.49
C ILE A 642 16.10 58.78 -6.60
N TRP A 643 14.97 58.46 -7.22
CA TRP A 643 14.42 59.26 -8.33
C TRP A 643 14.07 60.70 -7.95
N PRO A 644 13.35 60.98 -6.85
CA PRO A 644 13.11 62.35 -6.39
C PRO A 644 14.41 63.09 -5.98
N MET A 645 15.37 62.39 -5.34
CA MET A 645 16.69 63.01 -5.02
C MET A 645 17.45 63.39 -6.27
N LEU A 646 17.43 62.55 -7.31
CA LEU A 646 18.05 62.85 -8.61
C LEU A 646 17.34 64.02 -9.30
N VAL A 647 16.03 64.12 -9.24
CA VAL A 647 15.23 65.19 -9.81
C VAL A 647 15.45 66.52 -9.04
N MET A 648 15.47 66.46 -7.69
CA MET A 648 15.65 67.60 -6.86
C MET A 648 17.12 68.21 -6.89
N TRP A 649 18.12 67.34 -7.05
CA TRP A 649 19.52 67.75 -7.05
C TRP A 649 20.07 68.07 -8.40
N GLY A 650 19.27 67.99 -9.48
CA GLY A 650 19.67 68.30 -10.85
C GLY A 650 20.65 67.29 -11.46
N THR A 651 20.85 67.34 -12.75
CA THR A 651 21.61 66.39 -13.55
C THR A 651 23.13 66.52 -13.45
N HIS A 652 23.66 67.10 -12.39
CA HIS A 652 25.09 67.20 -12.22
C HIS A 652 25.75 65.85 -12.02
N PRO A 653 26.68 65.42 -12.90
CA PRO A 653 27.18 64.03 -12.91
C PRO A 653 27.87 63.65 -11.60
N VAL A 654 28.50 64.61 -10.88
CA VAL A 654 29.13 64.31 -9.59
C VAL A 654 28.10 63.93 -8.48
N ARG A 655 26.91 64.52 -8.47
CA ARG A 655 25.89 64.31 -7.47
C ARG A 655 25.22 62.97 -7.70
N ILE A 656 25.05 62.56 -8.98
CA ILE A 656 24.56 61.19 -9.35
C ILE A 656 25.58 60.15 -8.90
N LEU A 657 26.89 60.45 -9.06
CA LEU A 657 27.94 59.51 -8.63
C LEU A 657 27.96 59.29 -7.10
N ILE A 658 27.74 60.37 -6.34
CA ILE A 658 27.67 60.36 -4.87
C ILE A 658 26.41 59.56 -4.41
N ALA A 659 25.26 59.75 -5.03
CA ALA A 659 24.04 59.04 -4.71
C ALA A 659 24.18 57.56 -5.03
N LEU A 660 24.78 57.18 -6.15
CA LEU A 660 25.11 55.82 -6.53
C LEU A 660 26.12 55.16 -5.56
N ALA A 661 27.18 55.91 -5.19
CA ALA A 661 28.17 55.43 -4.22
C ALA A 661 27.53 55.18 -2.84
N PHE A 662 26.68 56.11 -2.38
CA PHE A 662 25.94 55.95 -1.12
C PHE A 662 24.97 54.78 -1.16
N MET A 663 24.29 54.55 -2.29
CA MET A 663 23.46 53.35 -2.52
C MET A 663 24.27 52.07 -2.46
N VAL A 664 25.43 52.01 -3.13
CA VAL A 664 26.32 50.84 -3.11
C VAL A 664 26.82 50.55 -1.69
N VAL A 665 27.17 51.58 -0.93
CA VAL A 665 27.57 51.47 0.48
C VAL A 665 26.42 50.96 1.34
N LEU A 666 25.20 51.48 1.19
CA LEU A 666 24.03 51.02 1.90
C LEU A 666 23.69 49.55 1.57
N LEU A 667 23.73 49.18 0.29
CA LEU A 667 23.53 47.80 -0.16
C LEU A 667 24.67 46.89 0.33
N GLY A 668 25.88 47.39 0.41
CA GLY A 668 27.04 46.69 0.99
C GLY A 668 26.86 46.42 2.49
N ILE A 669 26.45 47.44 3.26
CA ILE A 669 26.18 47.37 4.70
C ILE A 669 25.00 46.40 4.96
N ALA A 670 23.97 46.45 4.14
CA ALA A 670 22.84 45.53 4.21
C ALA A 670 23.21 44.11 3.79
N GLY A 671 24.40 43.88 3.24
CA GLY A 671 24.86 42.56 2.80
C GLY A 671 24.15 42.05 1.55
N ALA A 672 23.59 42.97 0.75
CA ALA A 672 22.84 42.62 -0.44
C ALA A 672 23.63 41.78 -1.48
N TRP A 673 24.97 41.93 -1.47
CA TRP A 673 25.85 41.16 -2.33
C TRP A 673 25.86 39.64 -2.07
N ARG A 674 25.44 39.22 -0.87
CA ARG A 674 25.28 37.77 -0.55
C ARG A 674 23.93 37.20 -0.98
N LEU A 675 22.93 38.05 -1.19
CA LEU A 675 21.58 37.63 -1.61
C LEU A 675 21.55 36.79 -2.88
N PRO A 676 22.25 37.13 -3.98
CA PRO A 676 22.26 36.29 -5.18
C PRO A 676 22.83 34.91 -4.92
N VAL A 677 23.86 34.79 -4.07
CA VAL A 677 24.50 33.53 -3.72
C VAL A 677 23.53 32.65 -2.89
N GLU A 678 22.85 33.26 -1.93
CA GLU A 678 21.87 32.52 -1.11
C GLU A 678 20.61 32.11 -1.90
N ILE A 679 20.11 33.03 -2.77
CA ILE A 679 19.02 32.68 -3.70
C ILE A 679 19.46 31.58 -4.65
N TRP A 680 20.66 31.62 -5.18
CA TRP A 680 21.21 30.60 -6.05
C TRP A 680 21.37 29.24 -5.32
N ARG A 681 21.88 29.26 -4.08
CA ARG A 681 21.95 28.05 -3.24
C ARG A 681 20.56 27.47 -2.98
N MET A 682 19.57 28.32 -2.71
CA MET A 682 18.17 27.88 -2.56
C MET A 682 17.59 27.29 -3.84
N LEU A 683 17.81 27.92 -4.98
CA LEU A 683 17.38 27.44 -6.28
C LEU A 683 18.05 26.13 -6.66
N ARG A 684 19.36 26.01 -6.37
CA ARG A 684 20.13 24.79 -6.63
C ARG A 684 19.69 23.63 -5.74
N GLY A 685 19.38 23.88 -4.47
CA GLY A 685 18.80 22.87 -3.57
C GLY A 685 17.44 22.36 -4.03
N ARG A 686 16.70 23.14 -4.83
CA ARG A 686 15.42 22.77 -5.43
C ARG A 686 15.54 21.97 -6.71
N SER A 687 16.61 22.17 -7.47
CA SER A 687 16.72 21.61 -8.82
C SER A 687 16.96 20.09 -8.86
N HIS A 688 17.34 19.47 -7.75
CA HIS A 688 17.64 18.04 -7.69
C HIS A 688 17.02 17.36 -6.46
N PRO A 689 15.84 16.72 -6.62
CA PRO A 689 15.25 15.91 -5.56
C PRO A 689 16.21 14.82 -5.02
N ALA A 690 17.01 14.23 -5.89
CA ALA A 690 18.04 13.26 -5.53
C ALA A 690 18.99 13.73 -4.42
N ARG A 691 19.32 15.02 -4.39
CA ARG A 691 20.14 15.60 -3.32
C ARG A 691 19.49 15.50 -1.95
N VAL A 692 18.17 15.65 -1.91
CA VAL A 692 17.42 15.54 -0.66
C VAL A 692 17.42 14.10 -0.15
N TYR A 693 17.22 13.14 -1.04
CA TYR A 693 17.28 11.73 -0.67
C TYR A 693 18.68 11.32 -0.21
N ALA A 694 19.71 11.75 -0.93
CA ALA A 694 21.09 11.51 -0.56
C ALA A 694 21.42 12.15 0.81
N GLY A 695 21.06 13.42 1.01
CA GLY A 695 21.29 14.11 2.28
C GLY A 695 20.53 13.47 3.45
N ALA A 696 19.28 13.03 3.23
CA ALA A 696 18.49 12.33 4.23
C ALA A 696 19.12 10.98 4.63
N THR A 697 19.65 10.22 3.67
CA THR A 697 20.34 8.95 3.94
C THR A 697 21.56 9.14 4.84
N VAL A 698 22.38 10.12 4.55
CA VAL A 698 23.54 10.46 5.40
C VAL A 698 23.08 10.94 6.78
N ALA A 699 22.06 11.77 6.84
CA ALA A 699 21.52 12.26 8.11
C ALA A 699 20.96 11.13 8.97
N VAL A 700 20.25 10.17 8.36
CA VAL A 700 19.78 8.95 9.01
C VAL A 700 20.96 8.11 9.54
N SER A 701 21.98 7.86 8.71
CA SER A 701 23.16 7.07 9.11
C SER A 701 23.86 7.70 10.31
N ARG A 702 24.13 9.02 10.28
CA ARG A 702 24.74 9.75 11.42
C ARG A 702 23.85 9.71 12.66
N GLY A 703 22.55 9.88 12.50
CA GLY A 703 21.60 9.81 13.60
C GLY A 703 21.51 8.42 14.23
N LEU A 704 21.53 7.34 13.45
CA LEU A 704 21.53 5.97 13.94
C LEU A 704 22.80 5.67 14.75
N VAL A 705 23.98 6.08 14.26
CA VAL A 705 25.25 5.92 15.01
C VAL A 705 25.20 6.68 16.34
N ALA A 706 24.72 7.93 16.34
CA ALA A 706 24.59 8.73 17.56
C ALA A 706 23.50 8.20 18.51
N SER A 707 22.54 7.41 18.04
CA SER A 707 21.54 6.71 18.85
C SER A 707 21.98 5.32 19.34
N GLU A 708 23.21 4.90 18.99
CA GLU A 708 23.78 3.55 19.25
C GLU A 708 22.98 2.42 18.57
N ARG A 709 22.31 2.71 17.46
CA ARG A 709 21.58 1.74 16.64
C ARG A 709 22.29 1.43 15.34
N GLY A 710 23.16 2.30 14.87
CA GLY A 710 24.03 2.08 13.72
C GLY A 710 25.40 1.59 14.12
N GLN A 711 25.92 0.60 13.41
CA GLN A 711 27.25 0.05 13.67
C GLN A 711 28.37 0.92 13.09
N ARG A 712 28.12 1.60 11.97
CA ARG A 712 29.05 2.48 11.29
C ARG A 712 28.35 3.61 10.53
N LEU A 713 29.13 4.66 10.23
CA LEU A 713 28.71 5.69 9.30
C LEU A 713 28.76 5.17 7.86
N VAL A 714 27.76 5.52 7.08
CA VAL A 714 27.73 5.24 5.64
C VAL A 714 28.34 6.43 4.91
N SER A 715 29.34 6.18 4.08
CA SER A 715 29.98 7.18 3.25
C SER A 715 29.16 7.46 2.00
N LEU A 716 29.45 8.60 1.33
CA LEU A 716 28.73 9.01 0.10
C LEU A 716 28.98 8.04 -1.08
N ASP A 717 30.05 7.27 -1.01
CA ASP A 717 30.44 6.32 -2.05
C ASP A 717 29.81 4.94 -1.83
N GLU A 718 29.19 4.68 -0.68
CA GLU A 718 28.58 3.40 -0.32
C GLU A 718 27.10 3.30 -0.67
N PHE A 719 26.49 4.36 -1.19
CA PHE A 719 25.10 4.34 -1.61
C PHE A 719 24.84 5.11 -2.90
N GLN A 720 23.76 4.76 -3.56
CA GLN A 720 23.37 5.31 -4.84
C GLN A 720 21.95 5.88 -4.74
N VAL A 721 21.71 6.97 -5.47
CA VAL A 721 20.37 7.55 -5.64
C VAL A 721 20.05 7.59 -7.13
N ARG A 722 19.09 6.81 -7.56
CA ARG A 722 18.74 6.65 -8.98
C ARG A 722 17.31 7.14 -9.23
N PRO A 723 17.05 7.90 -10.30
CA PRO A 723 15.69 8.15 -10.76
C PRO A 723 15.10 6.87 -11.34
N TYR A 724 13.79 6.63 -11.12
CA TYR A 724 13.08 5.54 -11.77
C TYR A 724 11.77 6.02 -12.40
N GLY A 725 11.35 5.31 -13.44
CA GLY A 725 10.14 5.59 -14.20
C GLY A 725 10.15 6.98 -14.85
N ALA A 726 9.65 7.08 -16.05
CA ALA A 726 9.45 8.37 -16.70
C ALA A 726 7.94 8.66 -16.79
N VAL A 727 7.51 9.78 -16.23
CA VAL A 727 6.15 10.27 -16.37
C VAL A 727 6.19 11.49 -17.30
N THR A 728 5.45 11.45 -18.38
CA THR A 728 5.35 12.59 -19.27
C THR A 728 4.38 13.62 -18.68
N VAL A 729 4.92 14.79 -18.32
CA VAL A 729 4.11 15.94 -17.89
C VAL A 729 4.26 17.03 -18.94
N GLY A 730 3.25 17.19 -19.77
CA GLY A 730 3.35 18.04 -20.96
C GLY A 730 4.38 17.50 -21.96
N THR A 731 5.40 18.28 -22.30
CA THR A 731 6.47 17.91 -23.24
C THR A 731 7.74 17.38 -22.55
N GLN A 732 7.80 17.35 -21.21
CA GLN A 732 8.98 16.92 -20.47
C GLN A 732 8.75 15.57 -19.79
N ALA A 733 9.70 14.65 -19.97
CA ALA A 733 9.76 13.42 -19.19
C ALA A 733 10.34 13.74 -17.80
N MET A 734 9.55 13.48 -16.74
CA MET A 734 9.99 13.61 -15.34
C MET A 734 10.09 12.23 -14.69
N PRO A 735 11.05 11.99 -13.79
CA PRO A 735 11.13 10.73 -13.08
C PRO A 735 9.89 10.52 -12.21
N ALA A 736 9.35 9.31 -12.18
CA ALA A 736 8.23 8.94 -11.32
C ALA A 736 8.64 8.88 -9.84
N GLY A 737 9.92 8.64 -9.56
CA GLY A 737 10.49 8.59 -8.23
C GLY A 737 11.99 8.41 -8.21
N TYR A 738 12.51 8.12 -7.03
CA TYR A 738 13.92 7.86 -6.79
C TYR A 738 14.07 6.59 -5.96
N VAL A 739 15.13 5.85 -6.23
CA VAL A 739 15.55 4.68 -5.47
C VAL A 739 16.85 5.01 -4.76
N VAL A 740 16.90 4.74 -3.46
CA VAL A 740 18.12 4.78 -2.65
C VAL A 740 18.55 3.36 -2.39
N SER A 741 19.75 2.98 -2.81
CA SER A 741 20.33 1.65 -2.64
C SER A 741 21.63 1.69 -1.86
N LEU A 742 21.88 0.68 -1.05
CA LEU A 742 23.11 0.49 -0.27
C LEU A 742 23.76 -0.87 -0.63
N PRO A 743 24.36 -1.01 -1.81
CA PRO A 743 24.90 -2.30 -2.25
C PRO A 743 26.11 -2.78 -1.44
N ASP A 744 26.94 -1.85 -0.91
CA ASP A 744 28.22 -2.17 -0.26
C ASP A 744 28.12 -2.14 1.28
N VAL A 745 26.90 -2.20 1.83
CA VAL A 745 26.66 -2.18 3.27
C VAL A 745 26.10 -3.53 3.72
N PRO A 746 26.58 -4.12 4.84
CA PRO A 746 26.03 -5.38 5.35
C PRO A 746 24.52 -5.33 5.53
N ASP A 747 23.81 -6.40 5.15
CA ASP A 747 22.35 -6.50 5.06
C ASP A 747 21.60 -5.94 6.27
N ALA A 748 21.99 -6.35 7.48
CA ALA A 748 21.33 -5.90 8.71
C ALA A 748 21.44 -4.37 8.92
N SER A 749 22.59 -3.79 8.57
CA SER A 749 22.81 -2.34 8.65
C SER A 749 22.11 -1.62 7.51
N ALA A 750 22.18 -2.16 6.30
CA ALA A 750 21.51 -1.61 5.12
C ALA A 750 20.01 -1.54 5.35
N ARG A 751 19.40 -2.64 5.81
CA ARG A 751 17.98 -2.72 6.11
C ARG A 751 17.57 -1.66 7.14
N THR A 752 18.29 -1.54 8.24
CA THR A 752 17.99 -0.56 9.29
C THR A 752 18.05 0.88 8.76
N ILE A 753 19.05 1.20 7.93
CA ILE A 753 19.19 2.53 7.34
C ILE A 753 18.07 2.79 6.33
N ILE A 754 17.78 1.83 5.45
CA ILE A 754 16.75 1.94 4.43
C ILE A 754 15.36 2.07 5.03
N ASP A 755 15.03 1.30 6.06
CA ASP A 755 13.78 1.42 6.80
C ASP A 755 13.63 2.81 7.42
N ALA A 756 14.68 3.31 8.04
CA ALA A 756 14.68 4.66 8.62
C ALA A 756 14.60 5.77 7.56
N VAL A 757 15.25 5.61 6.40
CA VAL A 757 15.11 6.54 5.26
C VAL A 757 13.69 6.51 4.71
N SER A 758 13.11 5.32 4.58
CA SER A 758 11.71 5.18 4.17
C SER A 758 10.77 5.92 5.13
N GLU A 759 11.00 5.79 6.43
CA GLU A 759 10.20 6.47 7.45
C GLU A 759 10.29 7.99 7.35
N VAL A 760 11.44 8.58 6.99
CA VAL A 760 11.58 10.04 6.78
C VAL A 760 10.57 10.58 5.78
N PHE A 761 10.28 9.83 4.72
CA PHE A 761 9.39 10.21 3.63
C PHE A 761 7.98 9.66 3.74
N ALA A 762 7.70 8.82 4.75
CA ALA A 762 6.37 8.29 5.02
C ALA A 762 5.43 9.38 5.58
N PRO A 763 4.10 9.17 5.52
CA PRO A 763 3.14 10.03 6.21
C PRO A 763 3.45 10.12 7.70
N ILE A 764 3.38 11.32 8.26
CA ILE A 764 3.68 11.54 9.68
C ILE A 764 2.52 11.03 10.53
N GLU A 765 2.83 10.10 11.43
CA GLU A 765 1.85 9.57 12.39
C GLU A 765 2.08 10.13 13.80
N THR A 766 2.92 9.48 14.60
CA THR A 766 3.23 9.86 15.99
C THR A 766 4.72 9.77 16.27
N PRO A 767 5.57 10.55 15.59
CA PRO A 767 7.00 10.56 15.86
C PRO A 767 7.30 11.23 17.20
N ARG A 768 8.36 10.79 17.87
CA ARG A 768 8.86 11.44 19.09
C ARG A 768 9.48 12.81 18.81
N PHE A 769 10.09 12.98 17.66
CA PHE A 769 10.71 14.22 17.23
C PHE A 769 10.31 14.57 15.81
N LEU A 770 10.13 15.87 15.57
CA LEU A 770 9.92 16.45 14.25
C LEU A 770 11.07 17.41 13.92
N LEU A 771 11.45 17.48 12.65
CA LEU A 771 12.21 18.60 12.12
C LEU A 771 11.25 19.62 11.53
N ARG A 772 11.24 20.81 12.09
CA ARG A 772 10.62 21.97 11.46
C ARG A 772 11.63 22.54 10.48
N VAL A 773 11.39 22.39 9.19
CA VAL A 773 12.23 22.99 8.16
C VAL A 773 11.96 24.48 8.16
N THR A 774 12.97 25.26 8.48
CA THR A 774 12.88 26.72 8.61
C THR A 774 13.75 27.36 7.55
N PHE A 775 13.45 28.61 7.28
CA PHE A 775 14.34 29.43 6.46
C PHE A 775 15.66 29.77 7.19
N GLN A 776 15.67 29.56 8.51
CA GLN A 776 16.82 29.76 9.40
C GLN A 776 17.00 28.60 10.35
N GLY A 777 18.17 27.98 10.34
CA GLY A 777 18.59 27.06 11.41
C GLY A 777 18.97 27.86 12.68
N ASP A 778 18.78 27.27 13.84
CA ASP A 778 19.17 27.85 15.14
C ASP A 778 20.69 28.16 15.23
N SER A 779 21.50 27.49 14.40
CA SER A 779 22.96 27.59 14.43
C SER A 779 23.55 28.68 13.51
N GLN A 780 22.76 29.18 12.56
CA GLN A 780 23.22 30.25 11.67
C GLN A 780 22.22 31.40 11.66
N ARG A 781 22.46 32.36 12.53
CA ARG A 781 21.82 33.69 12.38
C ARG A 781 22.11 34.19 10.96
N PRO A 782 21.08 34.61 10.19
CA PRO A 782 21.36 35.18 8.87
C PRO A 782 22.43 36.24 8.99
N SER A 783 23.44 36.07 8.18
CA SER A 783 24.65 36.95 8.25
C SER A 783 24.36 38.38 7.90
N THR A 784 23.15 38.68 7.40
CA THR A 784 22.79 40.03 6.95
C THR A 784 21.43 40.48 7.46
N LEU A 785 21.31 41.76 7.75
CA LEU A 785 20.08 42.39 8.26
C LEU A 785 18.91 42.23 7.28
N LEU A 786 19.20 42.22 6.00
CA LEU A 786 18.23 42.03 4.90
C LEU A 786 17.65 40.62 4.87
N LEU A 787 18.44 39.58 5.06
CA LEU A 787 18.00 38.22 5.18
C LEU A 787 17.17 37.99 6.44
N ARG A 788 17.46 38.69 7.54
CA ARG A 788 16.63 38.66 8.76
C ARG A 788 15.26 39.27 8.51
N MET A 789 15.19 40.42 7.80
CA MET A 789 13.92 41.04 7.45
C MET A 789 13.09 40.15 6.49
N VAL A 790 13.71 39.65 5.43
CA VAL A 790 13.04 38.76 4.46
C VAL A 790 12.50 37.48 5.16
N SER A 791 13.28 36.90 6.02
CA SER A 791 12.91 35.74 6.80
C SER A 791 11.74 36.03 7.78
N TRP A 792 11.81 37.17 8.49
CA TRP A 792 10.75 37.58 9.40
C TRP A 792 9.42 37.88 8.68
N ILE A 793 9.48 38.52 7.49
CA ILE A 793 8.29 38.79 6.68
C ILE A 793 7.73 37.48 6.05
N ALA A 794 8.60 36.60 5.53
CA ALA A 794 8.22 35.34 4.98
C ALA A 794 7.51 34.46 6.02
N GLN A 795 7.96 34.45 7.26
CA GLN A 795 7.31 33.73 8.38
C GLN A 795 5.93 34.30 8.72
N ARG A 796 5.70 35.61 8.53
CA ARG A 796 4.38 36.23 8.75
C ARG A 796 3.40 36.01 7.61
N ILE A 797 3.88 35.96 6.37
CA ILE A 797 3.03 35.84 5.17
C ILE A 797 2.71 34.36 4.85
N SER A 798 3.63 33.45 5.13
CA SER A 798 3.44 32.01 4.88
C SER A 798 3.76 31.20 6.16
N PRO A 799 2.79 31.06 7.07
CA PRO A 799 2.99 30.35 8.33
C PRO A 799 3.06 28.82 8.17
N SER A 800 2.89 28.27 6.98
CA SER A 800 2.97 26.83 6.73
C SER A 800 4.43 26.36 6.84
N ALA A 801 4.83 25.99 8.05
CA ALA A 801 6.09 25.30 8.27
C ALA A 801 6.02 23.89 7.64
N LEU A 802 7.05 23.52 6.91
CA LEU A 802 7.21 22.16 6.46
C LEU A 802 7.85 21.35 7.59
N TYR A 803 7.29 20.19 7.87
CA TYR A 803 7.78 19.28 8.89
C TYR A 803 8.25 17.97 8.25
N VAL A 804 9.32 17.40 8.82
CA VAL A 804 9.84 16.08 8.47
C VAL A 804 9.94 15.28 9.76
N GLN A 805 9.50 14.02 9.74
CA GLN A 805 9.63 13.19 10.93
C GLN A 805 11.05 12.70 11.10
N VAL A 806 11.48 12.63 12.35
CA VAL A 806 12.71 11.93 12.71
C VAL A 806 12.38 10.44 12.84
N PRO A 807 13.07 9.54 12.12
CA PRO A 807 12.80 8.12 12.18
C PRO A 807 12.83 7.58 13.61
N ARG A 808 11.98 6.60 13.90
CA ARG A 808 11.78 6.05 15.23
C ARG A 808 13.09 5.58 15.88
N GLU A 809 13.90 4.83 15.14
CA GLU A 809 15.18 4.32 15.66
C GLU A 809 16.20 5.44 15.89
N VAL A 810 16.22 6.46 15.02
CA VAL A 810 17.06 7.66 15.19
C VAL A 810 16.58 8.47 16.40
N GLY A 811 15.27 8.67 16.54
CA GLY A 811 14.64 9.46 17.61
C GLY A 811 14.56 8.74 18.96
N ARG A 812 14.99 7.49 19.07
CA ARG A 812 14.98 6.74 20.32
C ARG A 812 15.79 7.41 21.42
N ARG A 813 16.94 8.01 21.05
CA ARG A 813 17.75 8.86 21.92
C ARG A 813 17.79 10.29 21.38
N LYS A 814 17.75 11.26 22.30
CA LYS A 814 17.83 12.69 21.94
C LYS A 814 19.13 13.05 21.23
N ALA A 815 20.23 12.32 21.50
CA ALA A 815 21.50 12.48 20.79
C ALA A 815 21.39 12.15 19.32
N GLY A 816 20.72 11.04 18.96
CA GLY A 816 20.46 10.66 17.57
C GLY A 816 19.62 11.69 16.83
N ALA A 817 18.51 12.15 17.46
CA ALA A 817 17.67 13.19 16.87
C ALA A 817 18.43 14.51 16.63
N LYS A 818 19.29 14.92 17.57
CA LYS A 818 20.13 16.13 17.41
C LYS A 818 21.14 16.00 16.29
N GLU A 819 21.80 14.86 16.18
CA GLU A 819 22.79 14.62 15.12
C GLU A 819 22.11 14.53 13.74
N PHE A 820 20.95 13.88 13.67
CA PHE A 820 20.11 13.88 12.47
C PHE A 820 19.74 15.31 12.03
N ALA A 821 19.28 16.15 12.97
CA ALA A 821 18.94 17.54 12.68
C ALA A 821 20.16 18.34 12.22
N ARG A 822 21.33 18.10 12.80
CA ARG A 822 22.60 18.75 12.43
C ARG A 822 23.03 18.37 11.02
N ALA A 823 23.02 17.06 10.72
CA ALA A 823 23.37 16.57 9.39
C ALA A 823 22.36 17.04 8.33
N TRP A 824 21.07 17.09 8.66
CA TRP A 824 20.05 17.64 7.79
C TRP A 824 20.31 19.11 7.48
N ALA A 825 20.62 19.93 8.50
CA ALA A 825 20.93 21.35 8.34
C ALA A 825 22.18 21.59 7.48
N GLU A 826 23.17 20.72 7.57
CA GLU A 826 24.41 20.77 6.79
C GLU A 826 24.18 20.41 5.31
N LEU A 827 23.45 19.36 5.03
CA LEU A 827 23.37 18.75 3.69
C LEU A 827 22.18 19.21 2.86
N ILE A 828 21.04 19.44 3.52
CA ILE A 828 19.76 19.71 2.85
C ILE A 828 19.34 21.15 3.06
N GLY A 829 19.24 21.59 4.31
CA GLY A 829 18.84 22.96 4.63
C GLY A 829 18.51 23.15 6.11
N PRO A 830 18.40 24.42 6.53
CA PRO A 830 18.22 24.77 7.93
C PRO A 830 16.92 24.18 8.50
N CYS A 831 17.01 23.65 9.71
CA CYS A 831 15.89 23.05 10.42
C CYS A 831 15.99 23.30 11.92
N GLN A 832 14.86 23.12 12.62
CA GLN A 832 14.74 23.15 14.07
C GLN A 832 14.18 21.82 14.55
N LEU A 833 14.82 21.22 15.54
CA LEU A 833 14.33 19.99 16.19
C LEU A 833 13.21 20.33 17.17
N VAL A 834 12.06 19.70 17.01
CA VAL A 834 10.88 19.84 17.89
C VAL A 834 10.63 18.50 18.57
N GLU A 835 10.59 18.47 19.88
CA GLU A 835 10.20 17.27 20.66
C GLU A 835 8.67 17.23 20.75
N VAL A 836 8.08 16.09 20.36
CA VAL A 836 6.63 15.89 20.37
C VAL A 836 6.24 15.33 21.74
N SER A 837 6.10 16.24 22.70
CA SER A 837 5.66 15.89 24.07
C SER A 837 4.90 17.06 24.68
N GLY A 838 3.79 16.77 25.33
CA GLY A 838 2.91 17.79 25.93
C GLY A 838 2.00 18.50 24.93
N ALA A 839 0.97 19.16 25.45
CA ALA A 839 -0.06 19.85 24.67
C ALA A 839 0.48 20.89 23.69
N GLU A 840 1.58 21.59 24.03
CA GLU A 840 2.18 22.58 23.15
C GLU A 840 2.74 22.00 21.83
N ALA A 841 3.12 20.72 21.85
CA ALA A 841 3.68 20.06 20.68
C ALA A 841 2.56 19.54 19.73
N MET A 842 1.32 19.51 20.14
CA MET A 842 0.22 18.95 19.35
C MET A 842 -0.12 19.80 18.13
N ARG A 843 0.00 21.10 18.19
CA ARG A 843 -0.18 21.99 17.01
C ARG A 843 0.88 21.76 15.94
N PRO A 844 2.19 21.76 16.25
CA PRO A 844 3.22 21.33 15.31
C PRO A 844 2.97 19.95 14.71
N LEU A 845 2.59 18.98 15.52
CA LEU A 845 2.26 17.63 15.06
C LEU A 845 1.07 17.62 14.09
N ALA A 846 -0.02 18.31 14.43
CA ALA A 846 -1.19 18.38 13.57
C ALA A 846 -0.89 19.06 12.23
N GLN A 847 -0.11 20.15 12.25
CA GLN A 847 0.37 20.81 11.03
C GLN A 847 1.28 19.90 10.20
N ALA A 848 2.17 19.15 10.85
CA ALA A 848 3.05 18.18 10.21
C ALA A 848 2.26 17.05 9.54
N ARG A 849 1.27 16.50 10.24
CA ARG A 849 0.37 15.47 9.70
C ARG A 849 -0.43 16.00 8.52
N LEU A 850 -0.96 17.21 8.61
CA LEU A 850 -1.71 17.84 7.53
C LEU A 850 -0.83 18.07 6.30
N ALA A 851 0.37 18.57 6.49
CA ALA A 851 1.33 18.81 5.42
C ALA A 851 1.81 17.50 4.77
N SER A 852 2.11 16.47 5.55
CA SER A 852 2.57 15.17 5.04
C SER A 852 1.46 14.38 4.32
N ARG A 853 0.21 14.56 4.68
CA ARG A 853 -0.93 13.98 3.95
C ARG A 853 -1.02 14.47 2.51
N ASN A 854 -0.66 15.72 2.26
CA ASN A 854 -0.64 16.30 0.91
C ASN A 854 0.64 15.96 0.14
N ASN A 855 1.73 15.64 0.85
CA ASN A 855 2.99 15.19 0.28
C ASN A 855 3.06 13.67 0.22
N GLN A 856 2.12 13.06 -0.45
CA GLN A 856 1.96 11.59 -0.56
C GLN A 856 3.13 10.94 -1.34
N SER A 857 4.35 11.06 -0.83
CA SER A 857 5.45 10.19 -1.21
C SER A 857 5.25 8.87 -0.47
N HIS A 858 4.84 7.82 -1.17
CA HIS A 858 4.95 6.49 -0.62
C HIS A 858 6.39 6.04 -0.77
N SER A 859 7.04 5.92 0.36
CA SER A 859 8.31 5.20 0.41
C SER A 859 8.03 3.72 0.68
N ARG A 860 8.76 2.85 0.01
CA ARG A 860 8.72 1.40 0.21
C ARG A 860 10.11 0.85 0.26
N VAL A 861 10.34 0.00 1.23
CA VAL A 861 11.53 -0.85 1.26
C VAL A 861 11.28 -2.04 0.34
N ARG A 862 12.27 -2.38 -0.47
CA ARG A 862 12.26 -3.55 -1.34
C ARG A 862 13.58 -4.29 -1.21
N THR A 863 13.55 -5.57 -1.41
CA THR A 863 14.75 -6.39 -1.53
C THR A 863 15.10 -6.52 -3.01
N VAL A 864 16.35 -6.35 -3.35
CA VAL A 864 16.90 -6.53 -4.70
C VAL A 864 17.71 -7.80 -4.69
N TRP A 865 17.55 -8.64 -5.70
CA TRP A 865 18.31 -9.85 -5.91
C TRP A 865 19.21 -9.68 -7.14
N ALA A 866 20.50 -10.03 -7.00
CA ALA A 866 21.56 -9.84 -7.99
C ALA A 866 22.07 -11.15 -8.62
#